data_55bdfc5d432a019ad0e7536c85f1705e
#
_entry.id   55bdfc5d432a019ad0e7536c85f1705e
#
_cell.length_a   1.000
_cell.length_b   1.000
_cell.length_c   1.000
_cell.angle_alpha   90.00
_cell.angle_beta   90.00
_cell.angle_gamma   90.00
#
_symmetry.space_group_name_H-M   'P 1'
#
loop_
_entity.id
_entity.type
_entity.pdbx_description
1 polymer ?
#
loop_
_entity_poly.entity_id
_entity_poly.type
_entity_poly.pdbx_seq_one_letter_code
_entity_poly.pdbx_strand_id
1 'polypeptide(L)'
;MKNKFAFFPLFLVTLFAACSSKKSANKSRFPLPKQAEESSIYIAPCPQIADDFIRGMDVSAVFSVEKSGAKFYGFDGKEQDVFLTLAQGGINYVRFRVWNDPFDENGNGYGGGNNNLDTAIELGKRATSAGLKTQIDFHYSDFWADPKRQHAPKAWQDLDIEKKSAALYEFTKSSLNKLLDAGVDVAMVQVGNEINNGMAGETGFINVAKLLQEGSRAVREVAKSRKKEISVALHYTHINLENYPDEISRIAMALKNFKIDYDIMGLSFYPFWDGTMANMQRVVKMFREDYGKKVMIAETSYPFTSEDGDGFGNAFAGKEKDLVPGYPATPQGQARAVRDVCAFSNEAGAMGVFYWEGTWIPVGKATEDNSAKWEKFGSGWASSYCAKYDPEDGALYYGGGSWDNQAMFDFYGRPLESLKVWRYLRYGTKCQVKIDYIPSVEISCDVGGTVNLPSAIPVIMNDGKTEQVAVSWNQDDVEKISTQKAAVFSVAGKVEDKNIFARFEVKSINHAKNPSFEDSDTSMWKIIFRGENPTDFQKKEADAHSGKTALHFYSEQEMDFEISQTLEGLENGIYAVSLFAQGGDVSKNSQMEIFAHSGGKEISEPFMVTTWVDWKNPKITGIKVDDGKLTFGARIKCNAKGWGTLDDFSVFKID
;
A
#
# COMPACT_ATOMS: atom_id res chain seq x y z
N MET A 1 3.10 22.59 101.79
CA MET A 1 2.16 23.66 101.43
C MET A 1 2.53 24.23 100.10
N LYS A 2 1.62 24.41 99.21
CA LYS A 2 1.60 24.84 97.80
C LYS A 2 1.73 23.71 96.76
N ASN A 3 0.56 23.19 96.40
CA ASN A 3 0.31 22.38 95.23
C ASN A 3 0.54 23.22 93.95
N LYS A 4 1.26 22.65 93.02
CA LYS A 4 1.29 23.12 91.60
C LYS A 4 0.63 22.07 90.73
N PHE A 5 -0.54 22.40 90.18
CA PHE A 5 -1.19 21.66 89.09
C PHE A 5 -0.43 21.94 87.83
N ALA A 6 -0.01 20.88 87.12
CA ALA A 6 0.51 20.96 85.75
C ALA A 6 -0.57 20.50 84.79
N PHE A 7 -0.99 21.39 83.92
CA PHE A 7 -1.85 21.11 82.75
C PHE A 7 -1.02 20.48 81.65
N PHE A 8 -1.40 19.27 81.21
CA PHE A 8 -0.92 18.66 79.99
C PHE A 8 -1.94 18.90 78.88
N PRO A 9 -1.57 19.44 77.67
CA PRO A 9 -2.47 19.49 76.56
C PRO A 9 -2.47 18.15 75.77
N LEU A 10 -3.65 17.58 75.59
CA LEU A 10 -3.91 16.39 74.81
C LEU A 10 -3.82 16.77 73.37
N PHE A 11 -2.74 16.37 72.65
CA PHE A 11 -2.64 16.49 71.17
C PHE A 11 -3.43 15.33 70.56
N LEU A 12 -4.55 15.66 69.92
CA LEU A 12 -5.34 14.74 69.10
C LEU A 12 -4.65 14.62 67.75
N VAL A 13 -3.91 13.51 67.49
CA VAL A 13 -3.34 13.17 66.20
C VAL A 13 -4.44 12.50 65.38
N THR A 14 -5.06 13.29 64.47
CA THR A 14 -5.91 12.73 63.42
C THR A 14 -5.05 12.06 62.36
N LEU A 15 -5.00 10.73 62.37
CA LEU A 15 -4.43 9.95 61.27
C LEU A 15 -5.37 10.10 60.02
N PHE A 16 -4.97 10.92 59.08
CA PHE A 16 -5.48 10.80 57.71
C PHE A 16 -4.91 9.54 57.08
N ALA A 17 -5.70 8.46 57.07
CA ALA A 17 -5.42 7.32 56.22
C ALA A 17 -5.62 7.76 54.75
N ALA A 18 -4.55 8.14 54.08
CA ALA A 18 -4.54 8.28 52.66
C ALA A 18 -4.73 6.89 52.02
N CYS A 19 -5.95 6.57 51.67
CA CYS A 19 -6.25 5.42 50.80
C CYS A 19 -5.62 5.69 49.43
N SER A 20 -4.35 5.42 49.23
CA SER A 20 -3.77 5.30 47.92
C SER A 20 -4.37 4.05 47.25
N SER A 21 -5.37 4.20 46.44
CA SER A 21 -5.80 3.15 45.52
C SER A 21 -4.60 2.84 44.60
N LYS A 22 -3.83 1.83 44.96
CA LYS A 22 -2.90 1.19 44.04
C LYS A 22 -3.77 0.71 42.87
N LYS A 23 -3.78 1.43 41.73
CA LYS A 23 -4.19 0.87 40.47
C LYS A 23 -3.38 -0.41 40.27
N SER A 24 -4.00 -1.56 40.43
CA SER A 24 -3.42 -2.85 40.05
C SER A 24 -3.14 -2.75 38.57
N ALA A 25 -1.91 -2.49 38.20
CA ALA A 25 -1.46 -2.66 36.86
C ALA A 25 -1.72 -4.13 36.53
N ASN A 26 -2.70 -4.39 35.65
CA ASN A 26 -2.94 -5.72 35.09
C ASN A 26 -1.60 -6.16 34.47
N LYS A 27 -0.89 -7.08 35.13
CA LYS A 27 0.36 -7.62 34.60
C LYS A 27 -0.03 -8.33 33.31
N SER A 28 0.48 -7.86 32.17
CA SER A 28 0.31 -8.54 30.89
C SER A 28 0.61 -10.04 31.08
N ARG A 29 -0.25 -10.89 30.54
CA ARG A 29 -0.07 -12.36 30.53
C ARG A 29 1.25 -12.75 29.85
N PHE A 30 1.70 -11.92 28.89
CA PHE A 30 2.94 -12.09 28.13
C PHE A 30 3.79 -10.81 28.25
N PRO A 31 4.60 -10.69 29.33
CA PRO A 31 5.42 -9.51 29.54
C PRO A 31 6.46 -9.35 28.43
N LEU A 32 6.73 -8.10 28.06
CA LEU A 32 7.78 -7.77 27.10
C LEU A 32 9.17 -8.11 27.65
N PRO A 33 10.15 -8.44 26.82
CA PRO A 33 11.54 -8.61 27.21
C PRO A 33 12.07 -7.34 27.88
N LYS A 34 13.07 -7.51 28.75
CA LYS A 34 13.80 -6.39 29.38
C LYS A 34 15.22 -6.22 28.81
N GLN A 35 15.59 -7.04 27.85
CA GLN A 35 16.86 -7.04 27.13
C GLN A 35 16.67 -7.75 25.78
N ALA A 36 17.66 -7.64 24.89
CA ALA A 36 17.66 -8.39 23.62
C ALA A 36 17.69 -9.90 23.89
N GLU A 37 16.78 -10.64 23.24
CA GLU A 37 16.66 -12.10 23.28
C GLU A 37 17.13 -12.73 21.95
N GLU A 38 17.52 -14.00 21.99
CA GLU A 38 17.85 -14.76 20.77
C GLU A 38 16.61 -14.88 19.86
N SER A 39 16.80 -14.67 18.58
CA SER A 39 15.73 -14.76 17.58
C SER A 39 16.28 -15.13 16.21
N SER A 40 15.46 -15.77 15.39
CA SER A 40 15.75 -16.04 13.96
C SER A 40 15.61 -14.79 13.08
N ILE A 41 14.94 -13.73 13.61
CA ILE A 41 14.72 -12.46 12.92
C ILE A 41 15.53 -11.35 13.58
N TYR A 42 16.14 -10.49 12.77
CA TYR A 42 16.89 -9.34 13.24
C TYR A 42 15.97 -8.15 13.47
N ILE A 43 15.93 -7.61 14.66
CA ILE A 43 15.22 -6.40 15.03
C ILE A 43 16.22 -5.43 15.68
N ALA A 44 16.45 -4.30 15.02
CA ALA A 44 17.25 -3.22 15.60
C ALA A 44 16.48 -2.57 16.77
N PRO A 45 17.13 -2.29 17.92
CA PRO A 45 16.45 -1.73 19.08
C PRO A 45 15.93 -0.30 18.84
N CYS A 46 14.82 0.03 19.48
CA CYS A 46 14.24 1.38 19.57
C CYS A 46 14.06 1.76 21.05
N PRO A 47 15.14 2.14 21.76
CA PRO A 47 15.12 2.31 23.21
C PRO A 47 14.13 3.38 23.72
N GLN A 48 13.77 4.34 22.83
CA GLN A 48 12.85 5.44 23.15
C GLN A 48 11.38 4.99 23.20
N ILE A 49 11.04 3.83 22.65
CA ILE A 49 9.66 3.31 22.69
C ILE A 49 9.29 2.98 24.12
N ALA A 50 8.23 3.63 24.63
CA ALA A 50 7.72 3.42 25.96
C ALA A 50 6.95 2.08 26.08
N ASP A 51 6.79 1.58 27.31
CA ASP A 51 6.08 0.31 27.54
C ASP A 51 4.59 0.39 27.16
N ASP A 52 3.99 1.57 27.28
CA ASP A 52 2.59 1.87 26.94
C ASP A 52 2.36 2.27 25.46
N PHE A 53 3.42 2.28 24.65
CA PHE A 53 3.29 2.48 23.19
C PHE A 53 2.28 1.48 22.62
N ILE A 54 1.33 1.98 21.83
CA ILE A 54 0.32 1.13 21.21
C ILE A 54 0.98 0.30 20.09
N ARG A 55 0.95 -1.01 20.28
CA ARG A 55 1.32 -2.03 19.31
C ARG A 55 0.03 -2.69 18.86
N GLY A 56 -0.61 -2.06 17.89
CA GLY A 56 -1.97 -2.41 17.47
C GLY A 56 -2.00 -3.28 16.23
N MET A 57 -3.12 -3.98 16.06
CA MET A 57 -3.43 -4.71 14.83
C MET A 57 -4.92 -4.67 14.53
N ASP A 58 -5.31 -4.29 13.30
CA ASP A 58 -6.65 -4.54 12.79
C ASP A 58 -6.79 -6.03 12.48
N VAL A 59 -7.89 -6.62 12.93
CA VAL A 59 -8.13 -8.06 12.84
C VAL A 59 -9.60 -8.34 12.54
N SER A 60 -10.23 -7.44 11.81
CA SER A 60 -11.66 -7.45 11.56
C SER A 60 -12.13 -8.65 10.72
N ALA A 61 -11.26 -9.19 9.86
CA ALA A 61 -11.58 -10.33 9.00
C ALA A 61 -11.54 -11.70 9.70
N VAL A 62 -10.99 -11.80 10.92
CA VAL A 62 -10.74 -13.09 11.63
C VAL A 62 -11.97 -13.99 11.65
N PHE A 63 -13.14 -13.46 12.01
CA PHE A 63 -14.34 -14.30 12.20
C PHE A 63 -14.82 -14.94 10.89
N SER A 64 -14.79 -14.21 9.79
CA SER A 64 -15.17 -14.72 8.48
C SER A 64 -14.16 -15.72 7.92
N VAL A 65 -12.87 -15.47 8.14
CA VAL A 65 -11.76 -16.36 7.76
C VAL A 65 -11.86 -17.70 8.49
N GLU A 66 -12.08 -17.66 9.83
CA GLU A 66 -12.29 -18.89 10.63
C GLU A 66 -13.56 -19.64 10.21
N LYS A 67 -14.68 -18.94 9.97
CA LYS A 67 -15.93 -19.54 9.46
C LYS A 67 -15.74 -20.21 8.11
N SER A 68 -14.86 -19.71 7.29
CA SER A 68 -14.50 -20.28 6.00
C SER A 68 -13.62 -21.53 6.11
N GLY A 69 -13.22 -21.91 7.34
CA GLY A 69 -12.46 -23.12 7.64
C GLY A 69 -10.95 -22.93 7.79
N ALA A 70 -10.44 -21.70 7.70
CA ALA A 70 -9.05 -21.41 8.03
C ALA A 70 -8.80 -21.52 9.54
N LYS A 71 -7.57 -21.82 9.92
CA LYS A 71 -7.16 -22.03 11.31
C LYS A 71 -5.95 -21.19 11.62
N PHE A 72 -5.83 -20.78 12.89
CA PHE A 72 -4.65 -20.12 13.40
C PHE A 72 -3.87 -20.98 14.38
N TYR A 73 -2.57 -20.78 14.40
CA TYR A 73 -1.64 -21.52 15.22
C TYR A 73 -0.80 -20.61 16.12
N GLY A 74 -0.33 -21.15 17.21
CA GLY A 74 0.66 -20.49 18.07
C GLY A 74 2.09 -20.68 17.53
N PHE A 75 3.07 -19.99 18.15
CA PHE A 75 4.49 -20.14 17.82
C PHE A 75 5.04 -21.57 18.12
N ASP A 76 4.30 -22.39 18.85
CA ASP A 76 4.62 -23.81 19.09
C ASP A 76 4.04 -24.75 18.02
N GLY A 77 3.39 -24.21 17.00
CA GLY A 77 2.78 -24.94 15.89
C GLY A 77 1.45 -25.61 16.22
N LYS A 78 0.89 -25.41 17.43
CA LYS A 78 -0.42 -25.94 17.79
C LYS A 78 -1.53 -24.96 17.46
N GLU A 79 -2.70 -25.49 17.10
CA GLU A 79 -3.90 -24.68 16.89
C GLU A 79 -4.21 -23.88 18.17
N GLN A 80 -4.38 -22.55 17.99
CA GLN A 80 -4.55 -21.62 19.11
C GLN A 80 -5.43 -20.45 18.67
N ASP A 81 -6.18 -19.90 19.61
CA ASP A 81 -6.90 -18.64 19.40
C ASP A 81 -5.91 -17.55 18.95
N VAL A 82 -6.22 -16.89 17.83
CA VAL A 82 -5.34 -15.90 17.21
C VAL A 82 -4.99 -14.75 18.18
N PHE A 83 -5.93 -14.31 19.03
CA PHE A 83 -5.68 -13.23 19.99
C PHE A 83 -4.61 -13.58 21.03
N LEU A 84 -4.51 -14.85 21.40
CA LEU A 84 -3.42 -15.30 22.28
C LEU A 84 -2.08 -15.25 21.54
N THR A 85 -2.04 -15.66 20.27
CA THR A 85 -0.82 -15.59 19.45
C THR A 85 -0.38 -14.14 19.26
N LEU A 86 -1.32 -13.22 18.99
CA LEU A 86 -1.04 -11.79 18.88
C LEU A 86 -0.45 -11.22 20.19
N ALA A 87 -1.06 -11.55 21.34
CA ALA A 87 -0.56 -11.11 22.64
C ALA A 87 0.85 -11.68 22.94
N GLN A 88 1.13 -12.93 22.56
CA GLN A 88 2.47 -13.53 22.64
C GLN A 88 3.48 -12.79 21.73
N GLY A 89 3.06 -12.37 20.55
CA GLY A 89 3.84 -11.58 19.60
C GLY A 89 4.14 -10.14 20.09
N GLY A 90 3.46 -9.67 21.15
CA GLY A 90 3.68 -8.34 21.73
C GLY A 90 2.62 -7.30 21.40
N ILE A 91 1.56 -7.66 20.68
CA ILE A 91 0.38 -6.81 20.45
C ILE A 91 -0.28 -6.51 21.81
N ASN A 92 -0.76 -5.29 21.98
CA ASN A 92 -1.48 -4.83 23.17
C ASN A 92 -2.84 -4.18 22.88
N TYR A 93 -3.11 -3.88 21.61
CA TYR A 93 -4.37 -3.37 21.11
C TYR A 93 -4.81 -4.12 19.86
N VAL A 94 -6.13 -4.25 19.70
CA VAL A 94 -6.75 -4.68 18.42
C VAL A 94 -7.76 -3.66 17.97
N ARG A 95 -7.92 -3.51 16.66
CA ARG A 95 -8.90 -2.65 16.02
C ARG A 95 -9.94 -3.51 15.31
N PHE A 96 -11.21 -3.16 15.48
CA PHE A 96 -12.33 -3.77 14.79
C PHE A 96 -13.14 -2.68 14.10
N ARG A 97 -13.31 -2.79 12.78
CA ARG A 97 -14.27 -1.98 12.04
C ARG A 97 -15.70 -2.43 12.33
N VAL A 98 -16.62 -1.50 12.35
CA VAL A 98 -18.06 -1.76 12.56
C VAL A 98 -18.85 -1.05 11.49
N TRP A 99 -19.54 -1.83 10.68
CA TRP A 99 -20.52 -1.38 9.70
C TRP A 99 -21.92 -1.42 10.32
N ASN A 100 -22.83 -0.59 9.81
CA ASN A 100 -24.15 -0.47 10.41
C ASN A 100 -25.01 -1.73 10.16
N ASP A 101 -25.14 -2.13 8.88
CA ASP A 101 -25.89 -3.31 8.46
C ASP A 101 -25.33 -3.89 7.15
N PRO A 102 -24.24 -4.68 7.20
CA PRO A 102 -23.53 -5.20 6.02
C PRO A 102 -24.23 -6.42 5.39
N PHE A 103 -25.55 -6.36 5.23
CA PHE A 103 -26.36 -7.45 4.67
C PHE A 103 -27.41 -6.92 3.70
N ASP A 104 -27.75 -7.71 2.69
CA ASP A 104 -28.90 -7.45 1.83
C ASP A 104 -30.24 -7.77 2.54
N GLU A 105 -31.36 -7.57 1.85
CA GLU A 105 -32.71 -7.84 2.35
C GLU A 105 -33.00 -9.33 2.65
N ASN A 106 -32.17 -10.24 2.14
CA ASN A 106 -32.25 -11.68 2.36
C ASN A 106 -31.29 -12.19 3.45
N GLY A 107 -30.48 -11.28 4.03
CA GLY A 107 -29.48 -11.60 5.04
C GLY A 107 -28.15 -12.09 4.47
N ASN A 108 -27.89 -11.92 3.17
CA ASN A 108 -26.62 -12.25 2.57
C ASN A 108 -25.60 -11.15 2.89
N GLY A 109 -24.41 -11.53 3.36
CA GLY A 109 -23.35 -10.61 3.78
C GLY A 109 -22.63 -9.97 2.60
N TYR A 110 -22.18 -8.73 2.77
CA TYR A 110 -21.49 -7.92 1.75
C TYR A 110 -20.01 -8.29 1.55
N GLY A 111 -19.45 -9.15 2.39
CA GLY A 111 -18.02 -9.48 2.35
C GLY A 111 -17.20 -8.61 3.31
N GLY A 112 -15.89 -8.62 3.13
CA GLY A 112 -14.95 -7.85 3.95
C GLY A 112 -15.02 -8.15 5.45
N GLY A 113 -15.43 -9.37 5.83
CA GLY A 113 -15.64 -9.79 7.21
C GLY A 113 -17.10 -9.73 7.68
N ASN A 114 -18.03 -9.12 6.92
CA ASN A 114 -19.42 -8.87 7.35
C ASN A 114 -19.48 -8.20 8.75
N ASN A 115 -18.69 -7.18 8.92
CA ASN A 115 -18.31 -6.60 10.21
C ASN A 115 -19.43 -5.74 10.82
N ASN A 116 -20.46 -6.37 11.34
CA ASN A 116 -21.47 -5.71 12.15
C ASN A 116 -21.10 -5.66 13.65
N LEU A 117 -21.97 -5.06 14.44
CA LEU A 117 -21.76 -4.94 15.88
C LEU A 117 -21.64 -6.29 16.59
N ASP A 118 -22.41 -7.31 16.18
CA ASP A 118 -22.38 -8.64 16.83
C ASP A 118 -21.04 -9.33 16.58
N THR A 119 -20.49 -9.19 15.38
CA THR A 119 -19.13 -9.65 15.04
C THR A 119 -18.07 -8.96 15.92
N ALA A 120 -18.18 -7.63 16.07
CA ALA A 120 -17.24 -6.86 16.90
C ALA A 120 -17.34 -7.24 18.40
N ILE A 121 -18.54 -7.55 18.90
CA ILE A 121 -18.75 -8.03 20.27
C ILE A 121 -18.05 -9.40 20.47
N GLU A 122 -18.23 -10.33 19.54
CA GLU A 122 -17.64 -11.66 19.66
C GLU A 122 -16.11 -11.62 19.61
N LEU A 123 -15.54 -10.90 18.64
CA LEU A 123 -14.09 -10.69 18.55
C LEU A 123 -13.54 -9.92 19.76
N GLY A 124 -14.25 -8.88 20.20
CA GLY A 124 -13.87 -8.06 21.35
C GLY A 124 -13.80 -8.82 22.67
N LYS A 125 -14.73 -9.78 22.91
CA LYS A 125 -14.70 -10.68 24.07
C LYS A 125 -13.45 -11.57 24.06
N ARG A 126 -13.11 -12.15 22.90
CA ARG A 126 -11.92 -12.97 22.71
C ARG A 126 -10.64 -12.16 22.95
N ALA A 127 -10.57 -10.98 22.36
CA ALA A 127 -9.44 -10.04 22.54
C ALA A 127 -9.26 -9.66 24.02
N THR A 128 -10.35 -9.30 24.70
CA THR A 128 -10.33 -8.97 26.14
C THR A 128 -9.84 -10.16 26.98
N SER A 129 -10.27 -11.39 26.65
CA SER A 129 -9.83 -12.60 27.32
C SER A 129 -8.34 -12.88 27.13
N ALA A 130 -7.77 -12.46 26.01
CA ALA A 130 -6.32 -12.50 25.75
C ALA A 130 -5.54 -11.35 26.42
N GLY A 131 -6.23 -10.39 27.04
CA GLY A 131 -5.64 -9.23 27.71
C GLY A 131 -5.32 -8.06 26.77
N LEU A 132 -5.95 -8.02 25.59
CA LEU A 132 -5.80 -6.96 24.60
C LEU A 132 -6.87 -5.88 24.84
N LYS A 133 -6.50 -4.62 24.65
CA LYS A 133 -7.44 -3.50 24.58
C LYS A 133 -8.03 -3.38 23.19
N THR A 134 -9.22 -2.78 23.11
CA THR A 134 -9.95 -2.69 21.83
C THR A 134 -10.13 -1.24 21.40
N GLN A 135 -9.86 -0.98 20.13
CA GLN A 135 -10.33 0.18 19.38
C GLN A 135 -11.52 -0.25 18.53
N ILE A 136 -12.62 0.48 18.62
CA ILE A 136 -13.79 0.30 17.75
C ILE A 136 -13.74 1.36 16.68
N ASP A 137 -13.77 0.94 15.43
CA ASP A 137 -13.74 1.79 14.26
C ASP A 137 -15.12 1.81 13.60
N PHE A 138 -15.90 2.87 13.86
CA PHE A 138 -17.20 3.05 13.22
C PHE A 138 -17.04 3.67 11.83
N HIS A 139 -17.34 2.92 10.78
CA HIS A 139 -17.33 3.43 9.42
C HIS A 139 -18.55 4.32 9.11
N TYR A 140 -19.67 4.14 9.82
CA TYR A 140 -20.97 4.78 9.54
C TYR A 140 -21.40 4.58 8.10
N SER A 141 -21.24 3.37 7.65
CA SER A 141 -21.55 2.83 6.33
C SER A 141 -22.01 1.38 6.51
N ASP A 142 -22.63 0.78 5.51
CA ASP A 142 -22.97 -0.65 5.51
C ASP A 142 -21.89 -1.53 4.85
N PHE A 143 -20.84 -0.88 4.32
CA PHE A 143 -19.73 -1.54 3.64
C PHE A 143 -18.45 -0.71 3.83
N TRP A 144 -17.41 -0.94 3.05
CA TRP A 144 -16.16 -0.16 3.12
C TRP A 144 -16.41 1.35 3.07
N ALA A 145 -15.70 2.09 3.88
CA ALA A 145 -15.62 3.55 3.84
C ALA A 145 -14.16 3.96 3.74
N ASP A 146 -13.83 4.74 2.72
CA ASP A 146 -12.50 5.29 2.42
C ASP A 146 -12.68 6.62 1.66
N PRO A 147 -11.61 7.33 1.24
CA PRO A 147 -11.76 8.61 0.54
C PRO A 147 -12.59 8.54 -0.74
N LYS A 148 -12.67 7.40 -1.40
CA LYS A 148 -13.48 7.19 -2.60
C LYS A 148 -14.94 6.83 -2.28
N ARG A 149 -15.18 6.18 -1.13
CA ARG A 149 -16.48 5.62 -0.74
C ARG A 149 -16.85 6.06 0.66
N GLN A 150 -17.84 6.92 0.77
CA GLN A 150 -18.41 7.39 2.04
C GLN A 150 -19.94 7.28 2.01
N HIS A 151 -20.44 6.12 1.54
CA HIS A 151 -21.88 5.88 1.41
C HIS A 151 -22.58 5.89 2.76
N ALA A 152 -23.75 6.55 2.83
CA ALA A 152 -24.60 6.49 4.00
C ALA A 152 -25.13 5.05 4.20
N PRO A 153 -25.27 4.57 5.45
CA PRO A 153 -26.03 3.35 5.71
C PRO A 153 -27.39 3.39 5.03
N LYS A 154 -27.88 2.25 4.53
CA LYS A 154 -29.20 2.12 3.87
C LYS A 154 -30.32 2.82 4.66
N ALA A 155 -30.32 2.64 5.97
CA ALA A 155 -31.28 3.24 6.87
C ALA A 155 -31.21 4.78 7.00
N TRP A 156 -30.11 5.41 6.51
CA TRP A 156 -29.86 6.85 6.66
C TRP A 156 -29.80 7.60 5.33
N GLN A 157 -29.94 6.93 4.19
CA GLN A 157 -29.79 7.54 2.86
C GLN A 157 -30.75 8.71 2.64
N ASP A 158 -32.01 8.58 3.08
CA ASP A 158 -33.05 9.60 2.90
C ASP A 158 -33.16 10.59 4.08
N LEU A 159 -32.27 10.51 5.07
CA LEU A 159 -32.34 11.40 6.23
C LEU A 159 -31.66 12.74 5.91
N ASP A 160 -32.32 13.83 6.35
CA ASP A 160 -31.65 15.13 6.42
C ASP A 160 -30.51 15.10 7.47
N ILE A 161 -29.64 16.10 7.44
CA ILE A 161 -28.43 16.11 8.29
C ILE A 161 -28.75 16.08 9.78
N GLU A 162 -29.88 16.70 10.23
CA GLU A 162 -30.24 16.72 11.64
C GLU A 162 -30.67 15.32 12.12
N LYS A 163 -31.49 14.64 11.32
CA LYS A 163 -31.89 13.26 11.60
C LYS A 163 -30.76 12.28 11.48
N LYS A 164 -29.88 12.46 10.47
CA LYS A 164 -28.70 11.64 10.30
C LYS A 164 -27.73 11.79 11.47
N SER A 165 -27.50 13.00 11.95
CA SER A 165 -26.69 13.27 13.14
C SER A 165 -27.26 12.59 14.39
N ALA A 166 -28.58 12.65 14.58
CA ALA A 166 -29.22 11.96 15.68
C ALA A 166 -29.13 10.43 15.56
N ALA A 167 -29.27 9.88 14.34
CA ALA A 167 -29.15 8.45 14.09
C ALA A 167 -27.71 7.97 14.37
N LEU A 168 -26.70 8.74 13.94
CA LEU A 168 -25.29 8.45 14.21
C LEU A 168 -24.99 8.46 15.72
N TYR A 169 -25.48 9.46 16.44
CA TYR A 169 -25.35 9.53 17.90
C TYR A 169 -25.95 8.30 18.58
N GLU A 170 -27.20 7.94 18.26
CA GLU A 170 -27.89 6.78 18.86
C GLU A 170 -27.20 5.46 18.49
N PHE A 171 -26.76 5.29 17.24
CA PHE A 171 -26.00 4.11 16.81
C PHE A 171 -24.71 3.97 17.61
N THR A 172 -23.90 5.03 17.70
CA THR A 172 -22.63 5.05 18.46
C THR A 172 -22.88 4.73 19.93
N LYS A 173 -23.83 5.41 20.55
CA LYS A 173 -24.16 5.26 21.97
C LYS A 173 -24.67 3.86 22.31
N SER A 174 -25.60 3.34 21.51
CA SER A 174 -26.18 2.02 21.74
C SER A 174 -25.15 0.91 21.52
N SER A 175 -24.37 1.02 20.44
CA SER A 175 -23.31 0.05 20.09
C SER A 175 -22.24 -0.01 21.16
N LEU A 176 -21.76 1.16 21.62
CA LEU A 176 -20.74 1.22 22.65
C LEU A 176 -21.24 0.66 23.99
N ASN A 177 -22.50 0.93 24.36
CA ASN A 177 -23.10 0.32 25.56
C ASN A 177 -23.16 -1.20 25.45
N LYS A 178 -23.61 -1.75 24.30
CA LYS A 178 -23.67 -3.21 24.09
C LYS A 178 -22.28 -3.87 24.17
N LEU A 179 -21.25 -3.25 23.59
CA LEU A 179 -19.87 -3.74 23.69
C LEU A 179 -19.41 -3.79 25.16
N LEU A 180 -19.63 -2.71 25.92
CA LEU A 180 -19.25 -2.63 27.32
C LEU A 180 -20.06 -3.60 28.20
N ASP A 181 -21.36 -3.78 27.95
CA ASP A 181 -22.23 -4.74 28.63
C ASP A 181 -21.79 -6.19 28.35
N ALA A 182 -21.25 -6.47 27.16
CA ALA A 182 -20.66 -7.75 26.81
C ALA A 182 -19.27 -7.99 27.43
N GLY A 183 -18.72 -7.01 28.14
CA GLY A 183 -17.43 -7.11 28.83
C GLY A 183 -16.21 -6.83 27.92
N VAL A 184 -16.40 -6.21 26.75
CA VAL A 184 -15.30 -5.81 25.85
C VAL A 184 -14.52 -4.66 26.50
N ASP A 185 -13.16 -4.77 26.53
CA ASP A 185 -12.29 -3.70 27.07
C ASP A 185 -12.05 -2.62 25.99
N VAL A 186 -13.08 -1.81 25.75
CA VAL A 186 -13.04 -0.69 24.80
C VAL A 186 -12.23 0.45 25.42
N ALA A 187 -11.09 0.78 24.84
CA ALA A 187 -10.20 1.86 25.27
C ALA A 187 -10.18 3.06 24.31
N MET A 188 -10.66 2.87 23.07
CA MET A 188 -10.69 3.89 22.03
C MET A 188 -11.85 3.65 21.07
N VAL A 189 -12.43 4.75 20.59
CA VAL A 189 -13.44 4.74 19.53
C VAL A 189 -12.98 5.67 18.43
N GLN A 190 -12.91 5.15 17.22
CA GLN A 190 -12.67 5.90 15.99
C GLN A 190 -14.03 6.31 15.39
N VAL A 191 -14.21 7.61 15.14
CA VAL A 191 -15.42 8.22 14.61
C VAL A 191 -15.22 8.51 13.13
N GLY A 192 -15.61 7.56 12.29
CA GLY A 192 -15.40 7.57 10.84
C GLY A 192 -14.05 6.99 10.42
N ASN A 193 -14.00 6.40 9.22
CA ASN A 193 -12.80 5.83 8.62
C ASN A 193 -12.40 6.61 7.37
N GLU A 194 -11.14 7.09 7.33
CA GLU A 194 -10.53 7.82 6.21
C GLU A 194 -11.45 8.88 5.59
N ILE A 195 -11.98 9.74 6.44
CA ILE A 195 -13.06 10.71 6.16
C ILE A 195 -12.57 11.96 5.39
N ASN A 196 -11.56 11.81 4.53
CA ASN A 196 -10.97 12.92 3.76
C ASN A 196 -12.01 13.65 2.90
N ASN A 197 -12.89 12.92 2.22
CA ASN A 197 -13.84 13.44 1.25
C ASN A 197 -15.29 13.43 1.73
N GLY A 198 -15.54 12.95 2.96
CA GLY A 198 -16.89 12.90 3.50
C GLY A 198 -17.08 11.89 4.63
N MET A 199 -18.32 11.72 5.08
CA MET A 199 -18.71 10.76 6.11
C MET A 199 -20.21 10.48 6.01
N ALA A 200 -20.61 9.22 6.03
CA ALA A 200 -22.02 8.79 6.01
C ALA A 200 -22.86 9.46 4.90
N GLY A 201 -22.29 9.59 3.70
CA GLY A 201 -22.93 10.22 2.54
C GLY A 201 -22.87 11.76 2.50
N GLU A 202 -22.30 12.41 3.51
CA GLU A 202 -22.10 13.86 3.54
C GLU A 202 -20.70 14.23 3.05
N THR A 203 -20.60 15.10 2.04
CA THR A 203 -19.33 15.53 1.45
C THR A 203 -18.90 16.94 1.87
N GLY A 204 -19.86 17.75 2.36
CA GLY A 204 -19.57 19.10 2.85
C GLY A 204 -19.06 19.09 4.29
N PHE A 205 -17.92 19.76 4.56
CA PHE A 205 -17.31 19.73 5.90
C PHE A 205 -18.22 20.28 7.00
N ILE A 206 -19.16 21.19 6.70
CA ILE A 206 -20.15 21.71 7.68
C ILE A 206 -21.02 20.55 8.21
N ASN A 207 -21.50 19.69 7.32
CA ASN A 207 -22.32 18.53 7.69
C ASN A 207 -21.44 17.45 8.36
N VAL A 208 -20.27 17.17 7.82
CA VAL A 208 -19.30 16.25 8.43
C VAL A 208 -18.96 16.67 9.86
N ALA A 209 -18.74 17.96 10.10
CA ALA A 209 -18.46 18.49 11.43
C ALA A 209 -19.61 18.22 12.43
N LYS A 210 -20.89 18.31 12.01
CA LYS A 210 -22.03 17.94 12.85
C LYS A 210 -22.00 16.44 13.21
N LEU A 211 -21.72 15.58 12.23
CA LEU A 211 -21.61 14.14 12.44
C LEU A 211 -20.48 13.80 13.42
N LEU A 212 -19.31 14.41 13.24
CA LEU A 212 -18.16 14.24 14.15
C LEU A 212 -18.45 14.68 15.58
N GLN A 213 -19.12 15.84 15.74
CA GLN A 213 -19.51 16.35 17.05
C GLN A 213 -20.47 15.39 17.76
N GLU A 214 -21.47 14.86 17.05
CA GLU A 214 -22.43 13.92 17.60
C GLU A 214 -21.83 12.55 17.94
N GLY A 215 -20.95 12.03 17.08
CA GLY A 215 -20.18 10.80 17.35
C GLY A 215 -19.32 10.94 18.60
N SER A 216 -18.56 12.02 18.68
CA SER A 216 -17.74 12.31 19.86
C SER A 216 -18.60 12.48 21.12
N ARG A 217 -19.70 13.23 21.04
CA ARG A 217 -20.64 13.43 22.15
C ARG A 217 -21.18 12.10 22.69
N ALA A 218 -21.55 11.18 21.79
CA ALA A 218 -22.01 9.85 22.18
C ALA A 218 -20.97 9.08 22.97
N VAL A 219 -19.71 9.07 22.49
CA VAL A 219 -18.59 8.41 23.17
C VAL A 219 -18.35 9.03 24.56
N ARG A 220 -18.30 10.37 24.65
CA ARG A 220 -18.07 11.08 25.92
C ARG A 220 -19.16 10.80 26.95
N GLU A 221 -20.41 10.78 26.53
CA GLU A 221 -21.53 10.47 27.44
C GLU A 221 -21.50 9.04 27.96
N VAL A 222 -21.22 8.05 27.08
CA VAL A 222 -21.08 6.66 27.51
C VAL A 222 -19.87 6.52 28.42
N ALA A 223 -18.70 7.04 28.07
CA ALA A 223 -17.51 6.99 28.91
C ALA A 223 -17.76 7.55 30.32
N LYS A 224 -18.45 8.72 30.41
CA LYS A 224 -18.82 9.34 31.66
C LYS A 224 -19.80 8.48 32.48
N SER A 225 -20.87 7.98 31.85
CA SER A 225 -21.91 7.17 32.53
C SER A 225 -21.36 5.85 33.05
N ARG A 226 -20.43 5.24 32.28
CA ARG A 226 -19.77 3.96 32.61
C ARG A 226 -18.52 4.12 33.50
N LYS A 227 -18.09 5.37 33.78
CA LYS A 227 -16.84 5.69 34.50
C LYS A 227 -15.62 4.99 33.88
N LYS A 228 -15.55 5.00 32.54
CA LYS A 228 -14.46 4.45 31.73
C LYS A 228 -13.67 5.57 31.06
N GLU A 229 -12.36 5.34 30.89
CA GLU A 229 -11.53 6.20 30.05
C GLU A 229 -11.57 5.65 28.63
N ILE A 230 -12.26 6.33 27.72
CA ILE A 230 -12.38 5.97 26.29
C ILE A 230 -11.94 7.17 25.48
N SER A 231 -10.89 7.02 24.68
CA SER A 231 -10.39 8.07 23.80
C SER A 231 -11.23 8.13 22.53
N VAL A 232 -11.42 9.34 21.99
CA VAL A 232 -12.00 9.59 20.67
C VAL A 232 -10.89 9.79 19.67
N ALA A 233 -10.86 9.00 18.61
CA ALA A 233 -9.98 9.14 17.47
C ALA A 233 -10.74 9.56 16.22
N LEU A 234 -10.10 10.39 15.38
CA LEU A 234 -10.49 10.64 14.00
C LEU A 234 -9.47 10.02 13.09
N HIS A 235 -9.85 9.65 11.88
CA HIS A 235 -8.98 8.95 10.95
C HIS A 235 -8.98 9.58 9.56
N TYR A 236 -7.79 9.90 9.06
CA TYR A 236 -7.54 10.46 7.75
C TYR A 236 -6.34 9.77 7.06
N THR A 237 -6.34 9.78 5.75
CA THR A 237 -5.26 9.33 4.87
C THR A 237 -4.75 10.48 3.99
N HIS A 238 -4.10 10.20 2.86
CA HIS A 238 -3.52 11.18 1.94
C HIS A 238 -2.47 12.07 2.61
N ILE A 239 -1.61 11.46 3.42
CA ILE A 239 -0.56 12.19 4.12
C ILE A 239 0.70 12.40 3.28
N ASN A 240 0.75 11.89 2.05
CA ASN A 240 1.85 12.16 1.12
C ASN A 240 1.78 13.63 0.64
N LEU A 241 2.65 14.46 1.21
CA LEU A 241 2.68 15.91 0.93
C LEU A 241 3.18 16.24 -0.49
N GLU A 242 3.77 15.32 -1.19
CA GLU A 242 4.14 15.48 -2.60
C GLU A 242 2.90 15.38 -3.50
N ASN A 243 2.06 14.38 -3.24
CA ASN A 243 0.84 14.13 -4.01
C ASN A 243 -0.34 14.99 -3.54
N TYR A 244 -0.40 15.29 -2.23
CA TYR A 244 -1.51 16.02 -1.58
C TYR A 244 -0.97 17.16 -0.70
N PRO A 245 -0.33 18.20 -1.27
CA PRO A 245 0.49 19.17 -0.51
C PRO A 245 -0.27 19.93 0.57
N ASP A 246 -1.55 20.21 0.38
CA ASP A 246 -2.35 21.05 1.27
C ASP A 246 -3.51 20.32 1.96
N GLU A 247 -3.82 19.08 1.58
CA GLU A 247 -5.05 18.40 2.01
C GLU A 247 -5.09 18.22 3.52
N ILE A 248 -4.10 17.57 4.07
CA ILE A 248 -4.07 17.27 5.52
C ILE A 248 -3.97 18.55 6.38
N SER A 249 -3.32 19.59 5.89
CA SER A 249 -3.24 20.89 6.56
C SER A 249 -4.60 21.62 6.57
N ARG A 250 -5.34 21.56 5.46
CA ARG A 250 -6.72 22.10 5.37
C ARG A 250 -7.66 21.38 6.31
N ILE A 251 -7.56 20.03 6.39
CA ILE A 251 -8.35 19.21 7.32
C ILE A 251 -8.04 19.63 8.76
N ALA A 252 -6.78 19.70 9.15
CA ALA A 252 -6.37 20.08 10.49
C ALA A 252 -6.92 21.47 10.89
N MET A 253 -6.84 22.44 9.96
CA MET A 253 -7.38 23.77 10.16
C MET A 253 -8.92 23.76 10.29
N ALA A 254 -9.62 22.97 9.47
CA ALA A 254 -11.07 22.85 9.54
C ALA A 254 -11.52 22.24 10.87
N LEU A 255 -10.92 21.15 11.32
CA LEU A 255 -11.19 20.52 12.62
C LEU A 255 -11.02 21.51 13.77
N LYS A 256 -9.97 22.34 13.74
CA LYS A 256 -9.73 23.40 14.73
C LYS A 256 -10.82 24.48 14.69
N ASN A 257 -11.14 25.00 13.50
CA ASN A 257 -12.13 26.07 13.31
C ASN A 257 -13.54 25.65 13.76
N PHE A 258 -13.94 24.42 13.46
CA PHE A 258 -15.21 23.85 13.90
C PHE A 258 -15.19 23.33 15.35
N LYS A 259 -14.03 23.42 16.02
CA LYS A 259 -13.84 23.01 17.44
C LYS A 259 -14.28 21.54 17.68
N ILE A 260 -13.90 20.64 16.74
CA ILE A 260 -14.25 19.23 16.88
C ILE A 260 -13.55 18.65 18.13
N ASP A 261 -14.35 17.98 18.98
CA ASP A 261 -13.85 17.31 20.17
C ASP A 261 -13.31 15.93 19.82
N TYR A 262 -11.99 15.78 19.87
CA TYR A 262 -11.29 14.50 19.72
C TYR A 262 -9.94 14.54 20.44
N ASP A 263 -9.42 13.37 20.80
CA ASP A 263 -8.17 13.21 21.53
C ASP A 263 -7.00 12.87 20.60
N ILE A 264 -7.26 12.03 19.59
CA ILE A 264 -6.24 11.35 18.79
C ILE A 264 -6.51 11.56 17.31
N MET A 265 -5.48 11.97 16.57
CA MET A 265 -5.46 11.92 15.12
C MET A 265 -4.87 10.59 14.67
N GLY A 266 -5.67 9.76 14.01
CA GLY A 266 -5.25 8.56 13.32
C GLY A 266 -4.90 8.87 11.87
N LEU A 267 -3.79 8.32 11.39
CA LEU A 267 -3.29 8.52 10.03
C LEU A 267 -3.00 7.17 9.39
N SER A 268 -3.44 6.96 8.15
CA SER A 268 -2.92 5.86 7.33
C SER A 268 -1.54 6.21 6.81
N PHE A 269 -0.62 5.27 6.88
CA PHE A 269 0.71 5.37 6.29
C PHE A 269 1.18 4.01 5.79
N TYR A 270 1.11 3.82 4.49
CA TYR A 270 1.65 2.64 3.81
C TYR A 270 2.94 3.04 3.10
N PRO A 271 4.12 2.52 3.48
CA PRO A 271 5.42 2.96 2.95
C PRO A 271 5.52 2.92 1.41
N PHE A 272 4.75 2.05 0.77
CA PHE A 272 4.72 1.89 -0.68
C PHE A 272 3.74 2.84 -1.40
N TRP A 273 2.86 3.57 -0.67
CA TRP A 273 1.90 4.53 -1.24
C TRP A 273 2.05 5.96 -0.72
N ASP A 274 2.35 6.10 0.59
CA ASP A 274 2.23 7.39 1.29
C ASP A 274 3.56 8.15 1.42
N GLY A 275 4.55 7.77 0.62
CA GLY A 275 5.83 8.45 0.57
C GLY A 275 6.80 8.03 1.68
N THR A 276 7.70 8.93 2.07
CA THR A 276 8.83 8.62 2.94
C THR A 276 8.49 8.66 4.43
N MET A 277 9.28 7.97 5.25
CA MET A 277 9.21 8.07 6.73
C MET A 277 9.36 9.53 7.20
N ALA A 278 10.20 10.33 6.53
CA ALA A 278 10.37 11.75 6.84
C ALA A 278 9.10 12.57 6.56
N ASN A 279 8.35 12.21 5.53
CA ASN A 279 7.04 12.80 5.25
C ASN A 279 6.04 12.49 6.37
N MET A 280 5.92 11.23 6.78
CA MET A 280 5.10 10.81 7.91
C MET A 280 5.46 11.58 9.19
N GLN A 281 6.76 11.71 9.50
CA GLN A 281 7.22 12.45 10.68
C GLN A 281 6.80 13.93 10.65
N ARG A 282 6.83 14.57 9.48
CA ARG A 282 6.38 15.98 9.35
C ARG A 282 4.90 16.12 9.69
N VAL A 283 4.06 15.22 9.18
CA VAL A 283 2.61 15.27 9.45
C VAL A 283 2.31 14.96 10.91
N VAL A 284 2.96 13.96 11.51
CA VAL A 284 2.82 13.64 12.95
C VAL A 284 3.20 14.85 13.81
N LYS A 285 4.33 15.51 13.54
CA LYS A 285 4.79 16.69 14.28
C LYS A 285 3.81 17.84 14.14
N MET A 286 3.28 18.10 12.93
CA MET A 286 2.29 19.15 12.69
C MET A 286 1.08 18.99 13.61
N PHE A 287 0.43 17.83 13.66
CA PHE A 287 -0.72 17.64 14.56
C PHE A 287 -0.38 17.78 16.03
N ARG A 288 0.79 17.35 16.45
CA ARG A 288 1.23 17.45 17.84
C ARG A 288 1.58 18.89 18.24
N GLU A 289 2.38 19.57 17.45
CA GLU A 289 2.99 20.86 17.80
C GLU A 289 2.05 22.03 17.49
N ASP A 290 1.38 22.03 16.32
CA ASP A 290 0.53 23.14 15.88
C ASP A 290 -0.92 23.00 16.36
N TYR A 291 -1.38 21.76 16.59
CA TYR A 291 -2.78 21.49 16.97
C TYR A 291 -2.92 20.86 18.34
N GLY A 292 -1.84 20.48 19.02
CA GLY A 292 -1.85 19.92 20.38
C GLY A 292 -2.57 18.57 20.50
N LYS A 293 -2.61 17.77 19.45
CA LYS A 293 -3.29 16.48 19.41
C LYS A 293 -2.33 15.33 19.62
N LYS A 294 -2.80 14.26 20.24
CA LYS A 294 -2.11 12.97 20.17
C LYS A 294 -2.23 12.43 18.75
N VAL A 295 -1.22 11.68 18.31
CA VAL A 295 -1.21 11.09 16.97
C VAL A 295 -0.90 9.61 17.08
N MET A 296 -1.53 8.81 16.24
CA MET A 296 -1.19 7.40 15.99
C MET A 296 -1.16 7.13 14.50
N ILE A 297 -0.39 6.16 14.07
CA ILE A 297 -0.56 5.55 12.75
C ILE A 297 -1.67 4.52 12.91
N ALA A 298 -2.83 4.83 12.32
CA ALA A 298 -4.04 4.01 12.43
C ALA A 298 -4.02 2.82 11.48
N GLU A 299 -3.26 2.93 10.38
CA GLU A 299 -3.06 1.87 9.42
C GLU A 299 -1.66 1.89 8.83
N THR A 300 -1.05 0.71 8.73
CA THR A 300 0.16 0.42 7.96
C THR A 300 0.21 -1.07 7.66
N SER A 301 0.90 -1.47 6.62
CA SER A 301 1.25 -2.88 6.36
C SER A 301 2.47 -2.97 5.47
N TYR A 302 2.99 -4.19 5.28
CA TYR A 302 4.06 -4.48 4.33
C TYR A 302 4.02 -5.96 3.91
N PRO A 303 4.31 -6.31 2.64
CA PRO A 303 4.26 -7.70 2.19
C PRO A 303 5.41 -8.53 2.77
N PHE A 304 5.10 -9.78 3.11
CA PHE A 304 6.10 -10.80 3.48
C PHE A 304 6.48 -11.69 2.28
N THR A 305 5.74 -11.61 1.21
CA THR A 305 5.93 -12.37 -0.03
C THR A 305 5.26 -11.65 -1.20
N SER A 306 5.70 -11.96 -2.42
CA SER A 306 5.02 -11.57 -3.67
C SER A 306 4.07 -12.65 -4.20
N GLU A 307 3.91 -13.76 -3.49
CA GLU A 307 2.96 -14.81 -3.83
C GLU A 307 1.54 -14.41 -3.45
N ASP A 308 0.57 -15.04 -4.12
CA ASP A 308 -0.85 -14.90 -3.91
C ASP A 308 -1.38 -16.24 -3.38
N GLY A 309 -2.02 -16.22 -2.23
CA GLY A 309 -2.43 -17.44 -1.53
C GLY A 309 -3.77 -17.98 -1.97
N ASP A 310 -4.69 -17.16 -2.50
CA ASP A 310 -6.05 -17.56 -2.86
C ASP A 310 -6.42 -17.42 -4.35
N GLY A 311 -5.53 -16.80 -5.14
CA GLY A 311 -5.69 -16.64 -6.59
C GLY A 311 -6.53 -15.44 -7.00
N PHE A 312 -6.91 -14.56 -6.07
CA PHE A 312 -7.70 -13.37 -6.39
C PHE A 312 -6.82 -12.17 -6.82
N GLY A 313 -5.59 -12.12 -6.32
CA GLY A 313 -4.66 -11.02 -6.54
C GLY A 313 -4.68 -9.99 -5.42
N ASN A 314 -3.48 -9.57 -5.04
CA ASN A 314 -3.29 -8.63 -3.94
C ASN A 314 -3.33 -7.17 -4.40
N ALA A 315 -3.90 -6.26 -3.60
CA ALA A 315 -3.93 -4.81 -3.85
C ALA A 315 -2.52 -4.22 -4.01
N PHE A 316 -1.56 -4.75 -3.26
CA PHE A 316 -0.14 -4.51 -3.47
C PHE A 316 0.57 -5.85 -3.63
N ALA A 317 0.93 -6.19 -4.87
CA ALA A 317 1.48 -7.50 -5.20
C ALA A 317 2.88 -7.78 -4.64
N GLY A 318 3.57 -6.77 -4.12
CA GLY A 318 4.92 -6.93 -3.55
C GLY A 318 5.99 -7.35 -4.57
N LYS A 319 5.80 -7.02 -5.86
CA LYS A 319 6.81 -7.28 -6.89
C LYS A 319 8.05 -6.45 -6.64
N GLU A 320 9.23 -7.03 -6.87
CA GLU A 320 10.51 -6.41 -6.54
C GLU A 320 10.64 -4.95 -6.99
N LYS A 321 10.21 -4.65 -8.21
CA LYS A 321 10.27 -3.29 -8.78
C LYS A 321 9.38 -2.25 -8.08
N ASP A 322 8.35 -2.69 -7.37
CA ASP A 322 7.36 -1.85 -6.72
C ASP A 322 7.63 -1.71 -5.21
N LEU A 323 8.60 -2.48 -4.69
CA LEU A 323 8.97 -2.46 -3.27
C LEU A 323 9.73 -1.17 -2.91
N VAL A 324 9.55 -0.74 -1.68
CA VAL A 324 10.37 0.35 -1.13
C VAL A 324 11.83 -0.13 -1.02
N PRO A 325 12.79 0.61 -1.57
CA PRO A 325 14.20 0.20 -1.54
C PRO A 325 14.68 -0.16 -0.13
N GLY A 326 15.33 -1.32 -0.03
CA GLY A 326 15.82 -1.82 1.25
C GLY A 326 14.85 -2.67 2.06
N TYR A 327 13.58 -2.80 1.65
CA TYR A 327 12.59 -3.63 2.33
C TYR A 327 12.07 -4.72 1.36
N PRO A 328 12.75 -5.86 1.22
CA PRO A 328 12.26 -6.93 0.35
C PRO A 328 10.96 -7.55 0.89
N ALA A 329 10.16 -8.15 0.00
CA ALA A 329 8.97 -8.91 0.38
C ALA A 329 9.38 -10.26 1.00
N THR A 330 9.86 -10.20 2.24
CA THR A 330 10.25 -11.33 3.09
C THR A 330 9.72 -11.10 4.50
N PRO A 331 9.58 -12.12 5.35
CA PRO A 331 9.23 -11.91 6.75
C PRO A 331 10.21 -10.96 7.48
N GLN A 332 11.49 -10.98 7.12
CA GLN A 332 12.48 -10.05 7.66
C GLN A 332 12.28 -8.62 7.17
N GLY A 333 12.03 -8.45 5.87
CA GLY A 333 11.73 -7.14 5.27
C GLY A 333 10.45 -6.53 5.82
N GLN A 334 9.38 -7.35 5.98
CA GLN A 334 8.14 -6.96 6.65
C GLN A 334 8.40 -6.48 8.10
N ALA A 335 9.14 -7.26 8.89
CA ALA A 335 9.45 -6.89 10.26
C ALA A 335 10.25 -5.58 10.34
N ARG A 336 11.20 -5.36 9.41
CA ARG A 336 11.97 -4.13 9.35
C ARG A 336 11.12 -2.93 8.98
N ALA A 337 10.24 -3.06 7.97
CA ALA A 337 9.32 -1.99 7.60
C ALA A 337 8.44 -1.57 8.78
N VAL A 338 7.82 -2.52 9.47
CA VAL A 338 7.00 -2.26 10.66
C VAL A 338 7.82 -1.64 11.80
N ARG A 339 9.01 -2.18 12.07
CA ARG A 339 9.93 -1.61 13.07
C ARG A 339 10.25 -0.15 12.77
N ASP A 340 10.51 0.17 11.51
CA ASP A 340 10.90 1.52 11.12
C ASP A 340 9.70 2.47 11.17
N VAL A 341 8.51 2.05 10.75
CA VAL A 341 7.28 2.84 10.97
C VAL A 341 7.09 3.14 12.45
N CYS A 342 7.25 2.15 13.33
CA CYS A 342 7.16 2.36 14.78
C CYS A 342 8.24 3.31 15.31
N ALA A 343 9.48 3.15 14.87
CA ALA A 343 10.60 3.97 15.34
C ALA A 343 10.46 5.42 14.91
N PHE A 344 10.24 5.68 13.63
CA PHE A 344 10.15 7.03 13.07
C PHE A 344 8.88 7.76 13.53
N SER A 345 7.75 7.07 13.63
CA SER A 345 6.53 7.66 14.18
C SER A 345 6.67 8.00 15.67
N ASN A 346 7.27 7.12 16.48
CA ASN A 346 7.57 7.38 17.88
C ASN A 346 8.55 8.52 18.06
N GLU A 347 9.58 8.63 17.24
CA GLU A 347 10.53 9.75 17.26
C GLU A 347 9.83 11.10 16.98
N ALA A 348 8.85 11.11 16.08
CA ALA A 348 7.98 12.26 15.86
C ALA A 348 6.95 12.44 16.99
N GLY A 349 6.83 11.47 17.92
CA GLY A 349 6.00 11.48 19.13
C GLY A 349 4.61 10.91 18.92
N ALA A 350 4.39 10.06 17.94
CA ALA A 350 3.19 9.24 17.86
C ALA A 350 3.10 8.31 19.05
N MET A 351 1.88 8.03 19.50
CA MET A 351 1.62 7.17 20.66
C MET A 351 1.51 5.70 20.32
N GLY A 352 1.52 5.33 19.04
CA GLY A 352 1.40 3.96 18.61
C GLY A 352 1.17 3.79 17.11
N VAL A 353 1.15 2.53 16.71
CA VAL A 353 0.94 2.06 15.33
C VAL A 353 -0.03 0.89 15.34
N PHE A 354 -0.98 0.87 14.42
CA PHE A 354 -1.82 -0.27 14.10
C PHE A 354 -1.41 -0.86 12.75
N TYR A 355 -1.21 -2.16 12.73
CA TYR A 355 -1.01 -2.92 11.50
C TYR A 355 -2.37 -3.31 10.93
N TRP A 356 -2.65 -2.98 9.68
CA TRP A 356 -3.93 -3.24 9.05
C TRP A 356 -4.03 -4.69 8.57
N GLU A 357 -5.11 -5.37 8.98
CA GLU A 357 -5.49 -6.74 8.60
C GLU A 357 -4.37 -7.77 8.67
N GLY A 358 -3.56 -7.71 9.73
CA GLY A 358 -2.44 -8.64 9.92
C GLY A 358 -2.84 -10.11 10.07
N THR A 359 -4.13 -10.41 10.12
CA THR A 359 -4.71 -11.76 10.24
C THR A 359 -5.54 -12.18 9.02
N TRP A 360 -5.57 -11.39 7.96
CA TRP A 360 -6.35 -11.73 6.77
C TRP A 360 -5.59 -12.70 5.89
N ILE A 361 -5.59 -13.97 6.30
CA ILE A 361 -4.98 -15.08 5.57
C ILE A 361 -5.94 -15.59 4.48
N PRO A 362 -5.42 -16.22 3.40
CA PRO A 362 -6.23 -16.71 2.31
C PRO A 362 -7.17 -17.83 2.77
N VAL A 363 -8.29 -17.97 2.07
CA VAL A 363 -9.26 -19.04 2.27
C VAL A 363 -9.28 -19.93 1.03
N GLY A 364 -8.85 -21.18 1.19
CA GLY A 364 -8.66 -22.12 0.09
C GLY A 364 -7.25 -22.03 -0.49
N LYS A 365 -7.09 -22.39 -1.77
CA LYS A 365 -5.81 -22.38 -2.47
C LYS A 365 -5.93 -21.59 -3.77
N ALA A 366 -4.85 -20.97 -4.20
CA ALA A 366 -4.78 -20.22 -5.47
C ALA A 366 -5.15 -21.08 -6.71
N THR A 367 -5.08 -22.41 -6.61
CA THR A 367 -5.43 -23.35 -7.69
C THR A 367 -6.89 -23.81 -7.66
N GLU A 368 -7.69 -23.34 -6.70
CA GLU A 368 -9.09 -23.74 -6.48
C GLU A 368 -10.02 -22.55 -6.74
N ASP A 369 -11.25 -22.81 -7.14
CA ASP A 369 -12.31 -21.77 -7.14
C ASP A 369 -12.86 -21.62 -5.72
N ASN A 370 -12.52 -20.52 -5.08
CA ASN A 370 -12.91 -20.20 -3.71
C ASN A 370 -14.15 -19.29 -3.64
N SER A 371 -14.74 -18.88 -4.76
CA SER A 371 -15.83 -17.90 -4.85
C SER A 371 -17.02 -18.23 -3.94
N ALA A 372 -17.43 -19.50 -3.91
CA ALA A 372 -18.55 -19.94 -3.06
C ALA A 372 -18.28 -19.77 -1.55
N LYS A 373 -17.02 -19.86 -1.11
CA LYS A 373 -16.63 -19.64 0.29
C LYS A 373 -16.65 -18.15 0.61
N TRP A 374 -16.07 -17.32 -0.28
CA TRP A 374 -16.06 -15.85 -0.11
C TRP A 374 -17.47 -15.29 -0.04
N GLU A 375 -18.34 -15.70 -0.96
CA GLU A 375 -19.76 -15.30 -0.96
C GLU A 375 -20.47 -15.70 0.34
N LYS A 376 -20.34 -16.98 0.73
CA LYS A 376 -21.09 -17.52 1.86
C LYS A 376 -20.67 -16.92 3.22
N PHE A 377 -19.38 -16.72 3.43
CA PHE A 377 -18.83 -16.37 4.74
C PHE A 377 -18.33 -14.92 4.83
N GLY A 378 -18.25 -14.21 3.69
CA GLY A 378 -17.74 -12.86 3.62
C GLY A 378 -16.25 -12.74 3.88
N SER A 379 -15.46 -13.80 3.63
CA SER A 379 -14.03 -13.84 3.91
C SER A 379 -13.16 -13.17 2.84
N GLY A 380 -13.72 -12.82 1.68
CA GLY A 380 -13.07 -12.02 0.65
C GLY A 380 -13.33 -10.53 0.84
N TRP A 381 -12.81 -9.71 -0.09
CA TRP A 381 -12.95 -8.25 -0.10
C TRP A 381 -14.41 -7.80 -0.14
N ALA A 382 -15.19 -8.41 -1.03
CA ALA A 382 -16.60 -8.15 -1.21
C ALA A 382 -17.32 -9.43 -1.68
N SER A 383 -18.64 -9.48 -1.51
CA SER A 383 -19.51 -10.47 -2.14
C SER A 383 -20.31 -9.83 -3.27
N SER A 384 -20.91 -10.63 -4.15
CA SER A 384 -21.80 -10.12 -5.20
C SER A 384 -23.06 -9.40 -4.64
N TYR A 385 -23.41 -9.68 -3.40
CA TYR A 385 -24.57 -9.10 -2.73
C TYR A 385 -24.41 -7.62 -2.35
N CYS A 386 -23.16 -7.11 -2.30
CA CYS A 386 -22.92 -5.69 -2.02
C CYS A 386 -23.18 -4.78 -3.24
N ALA A 387 -23.29 -5.34 -4.46
CA ALA A 387 -23.37 -4.58 -5.72
C ALA A 387 -24.52 -3.55 -5.76
N LYS A 388 -25.64 -3.79 -5.07
CA LYS A 388 -26.75 -2.83 -4.99
C LYS A 388 -26.43 -1.64 -4.08
N TYR A 389 -25.63 -1.85 -3.04
CA TYR A 389 -25.22 -0.81 -2.10
C TYR A 389 -24.01 -0.03 -2.59
N ASP A 390 -23.04 -0.72 -3.20
CA ASP A 390 -21.81 -0.17 -3.76
C ASP A 390 -21.64 -0.65 -5.21
N PRO A 391 -22.35 -0.03 -6.17
CA PRO A 391 -22.37 -0.48 -7.57
C PRO A 391 -21.06 -0.14 -8.32
N GLU A 392 -20.29 0.82 -7.83
CA GLU A 392 -19.08 1.29 -8.50
C GLU A 392 -17.88 0.40 -8.21
N ASP A 393 -17.63 0.08 -6.94
CA ASP A 393 -16.48 -0.71 -6.51
C ASP A 393 -16.83 -2.11 -6.03
N GLY A 394 -17.80 -2.27 -5.14
CA GLY A 394 -18.20 -3.57 -4.64
C GLY A 394 -18.67 -4.52 -5.72
N ALA A 395 -19.37 -3.98 -6.73
CA ALA A 395 -19.80 -4.75 -7.90
C ALA A 395 -18.65 -5.17 -8.84
N LEU A 396 -17.52 -4.44 -8.83
CA LEU A 396 -16.38 -4.70 -9.71
C LEU A 396 -15.30 -5.57 -9.04
N TYR A 397 -15.16 -5.45 -7.72
CA TYR A 397 -14.06 -6.04 -6.95
C TYR A 397 -14.53 -7.06 -5.91
N TYR A 398 -15.63 -7.77 -6.17
CA TYR A 398 -15.98 -8.89 -5.32
C TYR A 398 -15.01 -10.06 -5.55
N GLY A 399 -14.70 -10.81 -4.49
CA GLY A 399 -13.76 -11.93 -4.60
C GLY A 399 -13.00 -12.20 -3.31
N GLY A 400 -11.77 -12.67 -3.46
CA GLY A 400 -10.92 -13.17 -2.38
C GLY A 400 -10.26 -12.11 -1.51
N GLY A 401 -9.28 -12.55 -0.75
CA GLY A 401 -8.52 -11.71 0.15
C GLY A 401 -7.44 -10.95 -0.59
N SER A 402 -7.67 -9.66 -0.89
CA SER A 402 -6.68 -8.84 -1.60
C SER A 402 -5.51 -8.36 -0.71
N TRP A 403 -5.30 -8.99 0.47
CA TRP A 403 -4.29 -8.57 1.45
C TRP A 403 -3.50 -9.73 2.06
N ASP A 404 -3.66 -10.94 1.57
CA ASP A 404 -3.12 -12.14 2.18
C ASP A 404 -1.58 -12.18 2.21
N ASN A 405 -0.92 -11.58 1.23
CA ASN A 405 0.55 -11.44 1.19
C ASN A 405 1.11 -10.44 2.20
N GLN A 406 0.26 -9.70 2.91
CA GLN A 406 0.63 -8.73 3.94
C GLN A 406 0.25 -9.18 5.35
N ALA A 407 -0.41 -10.33 5.51
CA ALA A 407 -0.68 -10.90 6.82
C ALA A 407 0.63 -11.11 7.63
N MET A 408 0.51 -11.16 8.95
CA MET A 408 1.61 -11.57 9.85
C MET A 408 1.55 -13.06 10.21
N PHE A 409 0.84 -13.81 9.39
CA PHE A 409 0.72 -15.26 9.37
C PHE A 409 0.98 -15.76 7.95
N ASP A 410 1.50 -16.96 7.82
CA ASP A 410 1.62 -17.60 6.51
C ASP A 410 0.22 -17.97 5.95
N PHE A 411 0.16 -18.42 4.70
CA PHE A 411 -1.09 -18.80 4.05
C PHE A 411 -1.83 -19.98 4.71
N TYR A 412 -1.21 -20.59 5.71
CA TYR A 412 -1.77 -21.71 6.48
C TYR A 412 -2.11 -21.31 7.93
N GLY A 413 -2.02 -20.02 8.27
CA GLY A 413 -2.34 -19.48 9.60
C GLY A 413 -1.28 -19.68 10.66
N ARG A 414 -0.04 -20.02 10.29
CA ARG A 414 1.09 -20.10 11.22
C ARG A 414 1.70 -18.70 11.37
N PRO A 415 1.99 -18.23 12.59
CA PRO A 415 2.56 -16.91 12.79
C PRO A 415 3.95 -16.83 12.15
N LEU A 416 4.16 -15.78 11.37
CA LEU A 416 5.48 -15.47 10.82
C LEU A 416 6.40 -14.95 11.94
N GLU A 417 7.69 -15.12 11.77
CA GLU A 417 8.66 -14.55 12.70
C GLU A 417 8.57 -13.01 12.76
N SER A 418 8.11 -12.36 11.68
CA SER A 418 7.83 -10.92 11.65
C SER A 418 6.83 -10.46 12.70
N LEU A 419 5.86 -11.30 13.10
CA LEU A 419 4.91 -10.94 14.16
C LEU A 419 5.60 -10.63 15.49
N LYS A 420 6.79 -11.19 15.74
CA LYS A 420 7.56 -10.91 16.96
C LYS A 420 8.18 -9.51 17.00
N VAL A 421 8.13 -8.73 15.89
CA VAL A 421 8.67 -7.37 15.87
C VAL A 421 8.09 -6.52 17.00
N TRP A 422 6.80 -6.64 17.28
CA TRP A 422 6.11 -5.89 18.33
C TRP A 422 6.64 -6.18 19.73
N ARG A 423 7.06 -7.42 19.97
CA ARG A 423 7.64 -7.85 21.23
C ARG A 423 9.05 -7.28 21.44
N TYR A 424 9.82 -7.14 20.37
CA TYR A 424 11.24 -6.82 20.42
C TYR A 424 11.57 -5.35 20.07
N LEU A 425 10.56 -4.49 19.80
CA LEU A 425 10.78 -3.10 19.38
C LEU A 425 11.79 -2.36 20.24
N ARG A 426 11.67 -2.43 21.58
CA ARG A 426 12.48 -1.62 22.49
C ARG A 426 13.93 -2.08 22.61
N TYR A 427 14.14 -3.37 22.74
CA TYR A 427 15.47 -3.93 23.06
C TYR A 427 16.13 -4.65 21.89
N GLY A 428 15.42 -4.83 20.80
CA GLY A 428 15.90 -5.58 19.65
C GLY A 428 16.09 -7.06 19.91
N THR A 429 16.79 -7.72 18.99
CA THR A 429 17.08 -9.15 19.06
C THR A 429 18.58 -9.42 18.95
N LYS A 430 19.01 -10.56 19.49
CA LYS A 430 20.29 -11.17 19.17
C LYS A 430 20.06 -12.13 18.00
N CYS A 431 20.53 -11.75 16.82
CA CYS A 431 20.38 -12.52 15.60
C CYS A 431 21.67 -12.45 14.81
N GLN A 432 22.13 -13.58 14.28
CA GLN A 432 23.27 -13.61 13.39
C GLN A 432 22.93 -12.84 12.10
N VAL A 433 23.86 -11.99 11.65
CA VAL A 433 23.74 -11.33 10.36
C VAL A 433 23.93 -12.36 9.25
N LYS A 434 22.99 -12.37 8.30
CA LYS A 434 22.92 -13.33 7.19
C LYS A 434 22.19 -12.70 6.01
N ILE A 435 22.31 -13.29 4.83
CA ILE A 435 21.58 -12.89 3.64
C ILE A 435 20.08 -13.13 3.88
N ASP A 436 19.28 -12.04 3.78
CA ASP A 436 17.82 -12.08 3.77
C ASP A 436 17.29 -12.26 2.35
N TYR A 437 17.75 -11.41 1.43
CA TYR A 437 17.23 -11.38 0.07
C TYR A 437 18.33 -11.17 -0.96
N ILE A 438 18.19 -11.84 -2.08
CA ILE A 438 19.04 -11.67 -3.26
C ILE A 438 18.17 -11.09 -4.37
N PRO A 439 18.39 -9.83 -4.78
CA PRO A 439 17.65 -9.22 -5.88
C PRO A 439 17.82 -9.98 -7.19
N SER A 440 16.87 -9.81 -8.10
CA SER A 440 16.96 -10.35 -9.46
C SER A 440 18.21 -9.86 -10.16
N VAL A 441 18.95 -10.77 -10.78
CA VAL A 441 20.21 -10.45 -11.49
C VAL A 441 19.90 -10.34 -12.98
N GLU A 442 19.89 -9.09 -13.47
CA GLU A 442 19.71 -8.76 -14.88
C GLU A 442 21.04 -8.34 -15.50
N ILE A 443 21.47 -9.02 -16.56
CA ILE A 443 22.73 -8.76 -17.25
C ILE A 443 22.43 -8.65 -18.74
N SER A 444 23.11 -7.76 -19.45
CA SER A 444 22.92 -7.67 -20.89
C SER A 444 24.20 -7.30 -21.63
N CYS A 445 24.29 -7.70 -22.88
CA CYS A 445 25.21 -7.15 -23.86
C CYS A 445 24.49 -6.97 -25.21
N ASP A 446 25.09 -6.21 -26.11
CA ASP A 446 24.59 -6.10 -27.46
C ASP A 446 25.00 -7.33 -28.29
N VAL A 447 24.33 -7.57 -29.41
CA VAL A 447 24.72 -8.56 -30.41
C VAL A 447 26.17 -8.33 -30.81
N GLY A 448 26.98 -9.41 -30.83
CA GLY A 448 28.43 -9.37 -31.06
C GLY A 448 29.27 -8.95 -29.84
N GLY A 449 28.63 -8.58 -28.74
CA GLY A 449 29.30 -8.16 -27.52
C GLY A 449 29.93 -9.32 -26.73
N THR A 450 30.61 -9.00 -25.65
CA THR A 450 31.27 -9.96 -24.76
C THR A 450 30.36 -10.34 -23.58
N VAL A 451 30.34 -11.63 -23.25
CA VAL A 451 29.64 -12.14 -22.06
C VAL A 451 30.46 -11.78 -20.83
N ASN A 452 29.98 -10.84 -20.05
CA ASN A 452 30.63 -10.43 -18.79
C ASN A 452 29.62 -10.66 -17.63
N LEU A 453 29.92 -11.66 -16.81
CA LEU A 453 29.14 -11.92 -15.59
C LEU A 453 29.87 -11.33 -14.38
N PRO A 454 29.17 -10.67 -13.44
CA PRO A 454 29.82 -10.12 -12.24
C PRO A 454 30.37 -11.24 -11.35
N SER A 455 31.52 -11.00 -10.73
CA SER A 455 32.14 -11.91 -9.74
C SER A 455 31.50 -11.78 -8.35
N ALA A 456 30.75 -10.69 -8.10
CA ALA A 456 29.98 -10.45 -6.88
C ALA A 456 28.68 -9.69 -7.24
N ILE A 457 27.65 -9.92 -6.48
CA ILE A 457 26.34 -9.27 -6.64
C ILE A 457 25.88 -8.61 -5.36
N PRO A 458 25.07 -7.55 -5.42
CA PRO A 458 24.49 -6.95 -4.23
C PRO A 458 23.45 -7.90 -3.63
N VAL A 459 23.49 -8.06 -2.31
CA VAL A 459 22.49 -8.81 -1.54
C VAL A 459 22.02 -7.95 -0.38
N ILE A 460 20.79 -8.15 0.07
CA ILE A 460 20.22 -7.47 1.23
C ILE A 460 20.39 -8.39 2.45
N MET A 461 21.09 -7.89 3.47
CA MET A 461 21.28 -8.60 4.72
C MET A 461 20.08 -8.41 5.64
N ASN A 462 19.86 -9.32 6.59
CA ASN A 462 18.75 -9.22 7.54
C ASN A 462 18.82 -7.97 8.44
N ASP A 463 19.99 -7.34 8.61
CA ASP A 463 20.16 -6.05 9.30
C ASP A 463 19.86 -4.83 8.42
N GLY A 464 19.50 -5.06 7.15
CA GLY A 464 19.12 -4.04 6.18
C GLY A 464 20.25 -3.47 5.34
N LYS A 465 21.48 -3.88 5.58
CA LYS A 465 22.59 -3.42 4.73
C LYS A 465 22.60 -4.16 3.41
N THR A 466 23.10 -3.47 2.38
CA THR A 466 23.43 -4.10 1.11
C THR A 466 24.91 -4.43 1.11
N GLU A 467 25.24 -5.69 0.86
CA GLU A 467 26.63 -6.17 0.78
C GLU A 467 26.90 -6.80 -0.59
N GLN A 468 28.15 -6.70 -1.06
CA GLN A 468 28.60 -7.39 -2.26
C GLN A 468 29.09 -8.77 -1.88
N VAL A 469 28.42 -9.81 -2.35
CA VAL A 469 28.77 -11.19 -2.04
C VAL A 469 29.19 -11.92 -3.32
N ALA A 470 30.26 -12.69 -3.21
CA ALA A 470 30.81 -13.46 -4.33
C ALA A 470 29.77 -14.45 -4.89
N VAL A 471 29.72 -14.54 -6.21
CA VAL A 471 28.87 -15.47 -6.94
C VAL A 471 29.69 -16.40 -7.82
N SER A 472 29.33 -17.67 -7.84
CA SER A 472 29.92 -18.67 -8.74
C SER A 472 28.88 -19.04 -9.80
N TRP A 473 29.16 -18.73 -11.06
CA TRP A 473 28.29 -19.03 -12.19
C TRP A 473 28.56 -20.42 -12.75
N ASN A 474 27.49 -21.09 -13.22
CA ASN A 474 27.57 -22.37 -13.89
C ASN A 474 28.23 -22.20 -15.28
N GLN A 475 29.39 -22.77 -15.48
CA GLN A 475 30.18 -22.59 -16.72
C GLN A 475 29.48 -23.21 -17.94
N ASP A 476 28.79 -24.34 -17.79
CA ASP A 476 28.04 -24.98 -18.89
C ASP A 476 26.92 -24.06 -19.42
N ASP A 477 26.31 -23.25 -18.56
CA ASP A 477 25.29 -22.28 -18.95
C ASP A 477 25.93 -21.05 -19.61
N VAL A 478 27.08 -20.59 -19.09
CA VAL A 478 27.82 -19.47 -19.66
C VAL A 478 28.30 -19.81 -21.09
N GLU A 479 28.78 -21.04 -21.32
CA GLU A 479 29.25 -21.50 -22.64
C GLU A 479 28.11 -21.63 -23.67
N LYS A 480 26.85 -21.78 -23.22
CA LYS A 480 25.69 -21.79 -24.11
C LYS A 480 25.27 -20.39 -24.60
N ILE A 481 25.77 -19.31 -24.02
CA ILE A 481 25.40 -17.96 -24.40
C ILE A 481 26.06 -17.66 -25.77
N SER A 482 25.22 -17.55 -26.80
CA SER A 482 25.62 -17.05 -28.09
C SER A 482 25.25 -15.58 -28.24
N THR A 483 26.23 -14.73 -28.47
CA THR A 483 26.03 -13.30 -28.71
C THR A 483 25.77 -12.94 -30.18
N GLN A 484 25.71 -13.95 -31.08
CA GLN A 484 25.59 -13.72 -32.53
C GLN A 484 24.21 -13.18 -32.95
N LYS A 485 23.19 -13.33 -32.11
CA LYS A 485 21.84 -12.79 -32.32
C LYS A 485 21.15 -12.51 -30.99
N ALA A 486 20.14 -11.64 -31.03
CA ALA A 486 19.33 -11.31 -29.87
C ALA A 486 18.64 -12.56 -29.29
N ALA A 487 18.83 -12.79 -28.00
CA ALA A 487 18.28 -13.92 -27.27
C ALA A 487 18.31 -13.65 -25.77
N VAL A 488 17.56 -14.43 -25.02
CA VAL A 488 17.58 -14.41 -23.54
C VAL A 488 18.03 -15.77 -23.05
N PHE A 489 18.96 -15.77 -22.12
CA PHE A 489 19.51 -16.95 -21.47
C PHE A 489 19.27 -16.88 -19.97
N SER A 490 19.05 -18.04 -19.36
CA SER A 490 19.05 -18.19 -17.89
C SER A 490 20.39 -18.82 -17.49
N VAL A 491 21.13 -18.15 -16.60
CA VAL A 491 22.42 -18.61 -16.12
C VAL A 491 22.32 -18.94 -14.64
N ALA A 492 22.48 -20.20 -14.28
CA ALA A 492 22.51 -20.63 -12.90
C ALA A 492 23.77 -20.12 -12.18
N GLY A 493 23.60 -19.75 -10.94
CA GLY A 493 24.70 -19.31 -10.07
C GLY A 493 24.49 -19.75 -8.63
N LYS A 494 25.54 -19.56 -7.81
CA LYS A 494 25.49 -19.86 -6.39
C LYS A 494 26.13 -18.74 -5.58
N VAL A 495 25.38 -18.26 -4.58
CA VAL A 495 25.83 -17.28 -3.59
C VAL A 495 25.77 -17.94 -2.23
N GLU A 496 26.91 -18.17 -1.57
CA GLU A 496 27.05 -19.03 -0.40
C GLU A 496 26.41 -20.41 -0.65
N ASP A 497 25.35 -20.78 0.08
CA ASP A 497 24.58 -22.02 -0.07
C ASP A 497 23.32 -21.86 -0.93
N LYS A 498 23.02 -20.65 -1.40
CA LYS A 498 21.77 -20.31 -2.14
C LYS A 498 21.99 -20.41 -3.64
N ASN A 499 21.09 -21.13 -4.32
CA ASN A 499 21.04 -21.14 -5.79
C ASN A 499 20.30 -19.89 -6.27
N ILE A 500 20.83 -19.29 -7.34
CA ILE A 500 20.25 -18.12 -8.01
C ILE A 500 20.22 -18.36 -9.52
N PHE A 501 19.47 -17.51 -10.22
CA PHE A 501 19.49 -17.45 -11.69
C PHE A 501 19.66 -16.00 -12.11
N ALA A 502 20.58 -15.76 -13.06
CA ALA A 502 20.67 -14.50 -13.77
C ALA A 502 19.92 -14.59 -15.10
N ARG A 503 19.19 -13.54 -15.43
CA ARG A 503 18.66 -13.33 -16.78
C ARG A 503 19.72 -12.59 -17.58
N PHE A 504 20.31 -13.28 -18.58
CA PHE A 504 21.29 -12.69 -19.49
C PHE A 504 20.61 -12.40 -20.83
N GLU A 505 20.57 -11.14 -21.23
CA GLU A 505 19.94 -10.70 -22.45
C GLU A 505 20.98 -10.21 -23.48
N VAL A 506 20.98 -10.83 -24.65
CA VAL A 506 21.67 -10.31 -25.84
C VAL A 506 20.71 -9.42 -26.59
N LYS A 507 20.95 -8.11 -26.57
CA LYS A 507 20.07 -7.10 -27.13
C LYS A 507 20.42 -6.82 -28.60
N SER A 508 19.40 -6.70 -29.45
CA SER A 508 19.59 -6.14 -30.79
C SER A 508 20.10 -4.70 -30.68
N ILE A 509 21.06 -4.34 -31.55
CA ILE A 509 21.55 -2.96 -31.62
C ILE A 509 20.45 -2.12 -32.28
N ASN A 510 19.94 -1.14 -31.55
CA ASN A 510 19.06 -0.13 -32.14
C ASN A 510 19.93 0.87 -32.92
N HIS A 511 19.78 0.89 -34.23
CA HIS A 511 20.55 1.81 -35.10
C HIS A 511 19.96 3.22 -35.13
N ALA A 512 18.69 3.44 -34.68
CA ALA A 512 18.11 4.77 -34.55
C ALA A 512 18.91 5.62 -33.56
N LYS A 513 19.21 6.87 -33.94
CA LYS A 513 19.96 7.82 -33.10
C LYS A 513 18.97 8.65 -32.30
N ASN A 514 19.23 8.84 -30.99
CA ASN A 514 18.34 9.52 -30.07
C ASN A 514 16.87 9.06 -30.23
N PRO A 515 16.59 7.75 -30.08
CA PRO A 515 15.32 7.14 -30.49
C PRO A 515 14.12 7.55 -29.63
N SER A 516 14.38 7.95 -28.37
CA SER A 516 13.38 8.40 -27.40
C SER A 516 13.54 9.89 -27.04
N PHE A 517 14.31 10.65 -27.81
CA PHE A 517 14.48 12.10 -27.68
C PHE A 517 15.04 12.59 -26.33
N GLU A 518 15.67 11.71 -25.57
CA GLU A 518 16.27 12.05 -24.28
C GLU A 518 17.52 12.92 -24.39
N ASP A 519 18.27 12.82 -25.50
CA ASP A 519 19.34 13.75 -25.83
C ASP A 519 18.76 15.06 -26.31
N SER A 520 19.27 16.17 -25.80
CA SER A 520 18.87 17.52 -26.22
C SER A 520 19.24 17.85 -27.68
N ASP A 521 20.21 17.16 -28.27
CA ASP A 521 20.49 17.22 -29.69
C ASP A 521 19.48 16.34 -30.46
N THR A 522 18.52 17.00 -31.10
CA THR A 522 17.52 16.36 -31.97
C THR A 522 17.78 16.60 -33.45
N SER A 523 18.96 17.12 -33.83
CA SER A 523 19.30 17.51 -35.22
C SER A 523 19.31 16.35 -36.24
N MET A 524 19.44 15.09 -35.72
CA MET A 524 19.31 13.89 -36.56
C MET A 524 17.90 13.60 -37.04
N TRP A 525 16.89 14.20 -36.39
CA TRP A 525 15.48 14.07 -36.75
C TRP A 525 15.05 15.23 -37.64
N LYS A 526 14.52 14.91 -38.81
CA LYS A 526 13.97 15.88 -39.75
C LYS A 526 12.44 15.88 -39.57
N ILE A 527 11.88 17.06 -39.31
CA ILE A 527 10.44 17.23 -39.23
C ILE A 527 10.01 18.14 -40.41
N ILE A 528 9.01 17.70 -41.16
CA ILE A 528 8.45 18.42 -42.29
C ILE A 528 6.98 18.69 -41.99
N PHE A 529 6.59 19.96 -42.07
CA PHE A 529 5.21 20.42 -41.86
C PHE A 529 4.57 20.81 -43.15
N ARG A 530 3.31 20.46 -43.34
CA ARG A 530 2.45 20.94 -44.43
C ARG A 530 1.38 21.88 -43.87
N GLY A 531 1.81 22.89 -43.06
CA GLY A 531 1.01 23.83 -42.30
C GLY A 531 1.81 24.43 -41.18
N GLU A 532 1.15 24.82 -40.11
CA GLU A 532 1.83 25.28 -38.88
C GLU A 532 2.48 24.09 -38.16
N ASN A 533 3.55 24.34 -37.41
CA ASN A 533 4.22 23.31 -36.60
C ASN A 533 3.35 22.92 -35.43
N PRO A 534 2.83 21.67 -35.36
CA PRO A 534 2.02 21.20 -34.28
C PRO A 534 2.85 20.45 -33.20
N THR A 535 4.20 20.39 -33.35
CA THR A 535 5.03 19.44 -32.57
C THR A 535 6.01 20.15 -31.65
N ASP A 536 6.31 19.52 -30.55
CA ASP A 536 7.39 19.86 -29.62
C ASP A 536 8.01 18.60 -28.97
N PHE A 537 9.28 18.70 -28.55
CA PHE A 537 9.90 17.65 -27.73
C PHE A 537 9.55 17.92 -26.26
N GLN A 538 8.46 17.30 -25.82
CA GLN A 538 7.88 17.54 -24.52
C GLN A 538 8.59 16.73 -23.44
N LYS A 539 9.05 17.40 -22.38
CA LYS A 539 9.61 16.76 -21.18
C LYS A 539 8.52 16.51 -20.15
N LYS A 540 7.86 15.37 -20.25
CA LYS A 540 6.79 14.97 -19.34
C LYS A 540 6.76 13.45 -19.23
N GLU A 541 7.35 12.92 -18.16
CA GLU A 541 7.52 11.49 -17.92
C GLU A 541 6.22 10.69 -18.08
N ALA A 542 5.07 11.25 -17.66
CA ALA A 542 3.77 10.59 -17.79
C ALA A 542 3.29 10.43 -19.24
N ASP A 543 3.84 11.20 -20.19
CA ASP A 543 3.47 11.17 -21.60
C ASP A 543 4.57 10.53 -22.48
N ALA A 544 5.72 10.16 -21.91
CA ALA A 544 6.79 9.41 -22.55
C ALA A 544 6.55 7.89 -22.38
N HIS A 545 6.91 7.09 -23.39
CA HIS A 545 6.88 5.63 -23.29
C HIS A 545 8.07 5.12 -22.49
N SER A 546 9.24 5.72 -22.70
CA SER A 546 10.41 5.51 -21.87
C SER A 546 11.10 6.86 -21.56
N GLY A 547 11.91 6.90 -20.49
CA GLY A 547 12.61 8.13 -20.11
C GLY A 547 11.66 9.24 -19.64
N LYS A 548 11.92 10.48 -20.15
CA LYS A 548 11.17 11.70 -19.73
C LYS A 548 10.73 12.57 -20.89
N THR A 549 11.12 12.26 -22.12
CA THR A 549 10.91 13.10 -23.29
C THR A 549 10.23 12.29 -24.40
N ALA A 550 9.26 12.88 -25.08
CA ALA A 550 8.63 12.31 -26.27
C ALA A 550 8.37 13.41 -27.33
N LEU A 551 8.21 13.05 -28.59
CA LEU A 551 7.71 13.97 -29.58
C LEU A 551 6.19 14.10 -29.40
N HIS A 552 5.75 15.21 -28.83
CA HIS A 552 4.34 15.56 -28.66
C HIS A 552 3.80 16.28 -29.91
N PHE A 553 2.52 16.08 -30.21
CA PHE A 553 1.80 16.84 -31.24
C PHE A 553 0.39 17.21 -30.78
N TYR A 554 0.03 18.47 -31.03
CA TYR A 554 -1.31 19.03 -30.80
C TYR A 554 -1.50 20.34 -31.59
N SER A 555 -2.70 20.57 -32.13
CA SER A 555 -3.08 21.84 -32.73
C SER A 555 -4.59 22.07 -32.68
N GLU A 556 -5.01 23.32 -32.57
CA GLU A 556 -6.41 23.76 -32.77
C GLU A 556 -6.86 23.66 -34.25
N GLN A 557 -5.93 23.40 -35.18
CA GLN A 557 -6.15 23.22 -36.61
C GLN A 557 -5.85 21.79 -37.06
N GLU A 558 -6.22 21.43 -38.26
CA GLU A 558 -5.80 20.15 -38.87
C GLU A 558 -4.27 20.10 -38.98
N MET A 559 -3.72 18.94 -38.70
CA MET A 559 -2.27 18.69 -38.66
C MET A 559 -1.86 17.78 -39.82
N ASP A 560 -0.75 18.10 -40.47
CA ASP A 560 -0.10 17.26 -41.48
C ASP A 560 1.42 17.41 -41.36
N PHE A 561 2.09 16.42 -40.78
CA PHE A 561 3.53 16.44 -40.60
C PHE A 561 4.17 15.06 -40.78
N GLU A 562 5.48 15.08 -41.04
CA GLU A 562 6.34 13.91 -41.14
C GLU A 562 7.55 14.11 -40.21
N ILE A 563 7.88 13.11 -39.40
CA ILE A 563 9.17 13.01 -38.70
C ILE A 563 9.95 11.86 -39.29
N SER A 564 11.24 12.08 -39.61
CA SER A 564 12.10 11.04 -40.20
C SER A 564 13.54 11.17 -39.79
N GLN A 565 14.25 10.05 -39.87
CA GLN A 565 15.70 9.96 -39.72
C GLN A 565 16.27 9.13 -40.87
N THR A 566 17.45 9.51 -41.36
CA THR A 566 18.20 8.73 -42.37
C THR A 566 19.46 8.18 -41.73
N LEU A 567 19.59 6.87 -41.78
CA LEU A 567 20.78 6.15 -41.39
C LEU A 567 21.65 5.84 -42.60
N GLU A 568 22.97 5.97 -42.45
CA GLU A 568 23.97 5.65 -43.47
C GLU A 568 25.05 4.72 -42.86
N GLY A 569 25.68 3.91 -43.70
CA GLY A 569 26.68 2.97 -43.27
C GLY A 569 26.16 1.71 -42.59
N LEU A 570 24.87 1.40 -42.74
CA LEU A 570 24.31 0.16 -42.24
C LEU A 570 24.90 -1.04 -43.03
N GLU A 571 25.06 -2.15 -42.33
CA GLU A 571 25.37 -3.42 -42.98
C GLU A 571 24.25 -3.86 -43.89
N ASN A 572 24.57 -4.49 -45.03
CA ASN A 572 23.56 -5.13 -45.85
C ASN A 572 22.82 -6.21 -45.08
N GLY A 573 21.50 -6.27 -45.28
CA GLY A 573 20.68 -7.23 -44.53
C GLY A 573 19.20 -6.87 -44.53
N ILE A 574 18.44 -7.59 -43.72
CA ILE A 574 17.02 -7.36 -43.51
C ILE A 574 16.81 -6.63 -42.19
N TYR A 575 16.04 -5.57 -42.22
CA TYR A 575 15.78 -4.71 -41.08
C TYR A 575 14.31 -4.66 -40.71
N ALA A 576 14.05 -4.29 -39.48
CA ALA A 576 12.74 -3.95 -38.94
C ALA A 576 12.78 -2.55 -38.35
N VAL A 577 11.66 -1.80 -38.53
CA VAL A 577 11.45 -0.47 -37.95
C VAL A 577 10.19 -0.48 -37.09
N SER A 578 10.20 0.13 -35.93
CA SER A 578 9.01 0.34 -35.09
C SER A 578 9.09 1.65 -34.32
N LEU A 579 7.98 2.04 -33.72
CA LEU A 579 7.90 3.14 -32.75
C LEU A 579 6.80 2.84 -31.73
N PHE A 580 6.74 3.62 -30.65
CA PHE A 580 5.58 3.65 -29.77
C PHE A 580 4.79 4.95 -29.96
N ALA A 581 3.45 4.85 -29.98
CA ALA A 581 2.55 6.00 -30.14
C ALA A 581 1.35 5.87 -29.22
N GLN A 582 0.98 6.98 -28.59
CA GLN A 582 -0.27 7.12 -27.86
C GLN A 582 -0.95 8.44 -28.23
N GLY A 583 -2.21 8.62 -27.90
CA GLY A 583 -2.94 9.86 -28.16
C GLY A 583 -4.44 9.66 -28.24
N GLY A 584 -5.18 10.75 -28.48
CA GLY A 584 -6.63 10.71 -28.52
C GLY A 584 -7.25 11.82 -29.36
N ASP A 585 -8.58 11.88 -29.35
CA ASP A 585 -9.41 12.86 -30.06
C ASP A 585 -9.19 12.88 -31.59
N VAL A 586 -8.69 11.78 -32.12
CA VAL A 586 -8.45 11.60 -33.57
C VAL A 586 -9.68 11.06 -34.28
N SER A 587 -9.99 11.61 -35.42
CA SER A 587 -11.12 11.17 -36.24
C SER A 587 -10.81 9.86 -36.99
N LYS A 588 -11.85 9.11 -37.36
CA LYS A 588 -11.71 7.89 -38.15
C LYS A 588 -11.11 8.13 -39.55
N ASN A 589 -11.09 9.38 -40.01
CA ASN A 589 -10.52 9.76 -41.31
C ASN A 589 -9.06 10.21 -41.18
N SER A 590 -8.50 10.25 -39.99
CA SER A 590 -7.08 10.54 -39.77
C SER A 590 -6.21 9.45 -40.41
N GLN A 591 -5.04 9.85 -40.90
CA GLN A 591 -4.06 8.96 -41.49
C GLN A 591 -2.77 9.05 -40.69
N MET A 592 -2.41 7.94 -40.09
CA MET A 592 -1.17 7.78 -39.33
C MET A 592 -0.46 6.55 -39.83
N GLU A 593 0.80 6.68 -40.19
CA GLU A 593 1.61 5.55 -40.65
C GLU A 593 3.05 5.68 -40.20
N ILE A 594 3.65 4.53 -39.92
CA ILE A 594 5.11 4.37 -39.88
C ILE A 594 5.57 4.07 -41.31
N PHE A 595 6.74 4.56 -41.72
CA PHE A 595 7.30 4.26 -43.03
C PHE A 595 8.79 3.96 -42.99
N ALA A 596 9.26 3.23 -43.97
CA ALA A 596 10.69 2.94 -44.19
C ALA A 596 11.00 2.96 -45.67
N HIS A 597 12.10 3.62 -46.07
CA HIS A 597 12.56 3.74 -47.43
C HIS A 597 14.01 3.29 -47.56
N SER A 598 14.29 2.33 -48.44
CA SER A 598 15.63 1.85 -48.78
C SER A 598 15.68 1.34 -50.19
N GLY A 599 16.80 1.52 -50.90
CA GLY A 599 17.01 1.04 -52.28
C GLY A 599 15.95 1.51 -53.28
N GLY A 600 15.42 2.72 -53.11
CA GLY A 600 14.34 3.28 -53.98
C GLY A 600 12.95 2.69 -53.72
N LYS A 601 12.76 1.85 -52.70
CA LYS A 601 11.48 1.25 -52.31
C LYS A 601 11.03 1.77 -50.96
N GLU A 602 9.76 2.18 -50.90
CA GLU A 602 9.12 2.57 -49.65
C GLU A 602 8.11 1.48 -49.20
N ILE A 603 8.05 1.24 -47.91
CA ILE A 603 7.07 0.38 -47.23
C ILE A 603 6.47 1.22 -46.12
N SER A 604 5.15 1.20 -45.95
CA SER A 604 4.48 1.85 -44.82
C SER A 604 3.47 0.90 -44.17
N GLU A 605 3.18 1.15 -42.90
CA GLU A 605 2.19 0.43 -42.11
C GLU A 605 1.30 1.43 -41.37
N PRO A 606 -0.02 1.39 -41.53
CA PRO A 606 -0.92 2.31 -40.86
C PRO A 606 -1.09 1.95 -39.40
N PHE A 607 -1.34 2.98 -38.58
CA PHE A 607 -1.74 2.81 -37.17
C PHE A 607 -2.76 3.88 -36.76
N MET A 608 -3.35 3.75 -35.58
CA MET A 608 -4.25 4.76 -35.02
C MET A 608 -4.08 4.77 -33.50
N VAL A 609 -3.94 5.96 -32.93
CA VAL A 609 -3.97 6.18 -31.50
C VAL A 609 -5.42 6.22 -30.98
N THR A 610 -5.65 5.90 -29.74
CA THR A 610 -7.00 5.72 -29.16
C THR A 610 -7.24 6.56 -27.92
N THR A 611 -6.33 6.49 -26.93
CA THR A 611 -6.42 7.25 -25.68
C THR A 611 -5.04 7.33 -25.00
N TRP A 612 -4.98 8.05 -23.90
CA TRP A 612 -3.78 8.20 -23.08
C TRP A 612 -3.38 6.86 -22.44
N VAL A 613 -2.06 6.57 -22.42
CA VAL A 613 -1.44 5.32 -21.90
C VAL A 613 -1.83 4.04 -22.67
N ASP A 614 -2.59 4.15 -23.75
CA ASP A 614 -2.85 3.03 -24.69
C ASP A 614 -1.83 3.03 -25.82
N TRP A 615 -0.61 2.58 -25.52
CA TRP A 615 0.50 2.60 -26.45
C TRP A 615 0.33 1.61 -27.60
N LYS A 616 0.39 2.12 -28.82
CA LYS A 616 0.46 1.34 -30.06
C LYS A 616 1.92 1.16 -30.45
N ASN A 617 2.26 -0.01 -30.99
CA ASN A 617 3.60 -0.32 -31.47
C ASN A 617 3.55 -0.79 -32.94
N PRO A 618 3.30 0.12 -33.90
CA PRO A 618 3.35 -0.22 -35.33
C PRO A 618 4.75 -0.65 -35.73
N LYS A 619 4.85 -1.65 -36.62
CA LYS A 619 6.11 -2.27 -36.99
C LYS A 619 6.14 -2.66 -38.47
N ILE A 620 7.21 -2.29 -39.17
CA ILE A 620 7.55 -2.76 -40.51
C ILE A 620 8.68 -3.77 -40.40
N THR A 621 8.56 -4.92 -41.05
CA THR A 621 9.60 -5.96 -41.12
C THR A 621 9.95 -6.27 -42.59
N GLY A 622 11.08 -6.96 -42.80
CA GLY A 622 11.51 -7.36 -44.13
C GLY A 622 12.05 -6.21 -44.99
N ILE A 623 12.54 -5.15 -44.41
CA ILE A 623 13.15 -4.01 -45.12
C ILE A 623 14.54 -4.43 -45.55
N LYS A 624 14.74 -4.57 -46.87
CA LYS A 624 16.01 -4.91 -47.47
C LYS A 624 16.90 -3.69 -47.61
N VAL A 625 18.09 -3.72 -47.02
CA VAL A 625 19.15 -2.69 -47.16
C VAL A 625 20.32 -3.31 -47.90
N ASP A 626 20.59 -2.82 -49.10
CA ASP A 626 21.68 -3.29 -49.97
C ASP A 626 22.72 -2.20 -50.22
N ASP A 627 22.40 -0.93 -49.93
CA ASP A 627 23.24 0.24 -50.21
C ASP A 627 23.70 0.95 -48.93
N GLY A 628 23.48 0.31 -47.76
CA GLY A 628 23.83 0.83 -46.46
C GLY A 628 22.98 2.02 -46.00
N LYS A 629 21.85 2.31 -46.67
CA LYS A 629 21.02 3.48 -46.39
C LYS A 629 19.57 3.11 -46.10
N LEU A 630 19.04 3.67 -45.01
CA LEU A 630 17.66 3.49 -44.60
C LEU A 630 17.10 4.82 -44.06
N THR A 631 16.01 5.30 -44.64
CA THR A 631 15.22 6.40 -44.09
C THR A 631 13.95 5.82 -43.48
N PHE A 632 13.64 6.22 -42.26
CA PHE A 632 12.45 5.74 -41.52
C PHE A 632 11.80 6.89 -40.77
N GLY A 633 10.53 6.72 -40.38
CA GLY A 633 9.84 7.75 -39.63
C GLY A 633 8.33 7.49 -39.51
N ALA A 634 7.60 8.54 -39.17
CA ALA A 634 6.15 8.53 -39.10
C ALA A 634 5.54 9.70 -39.83
N ARG A 635 4.35 9.49 -40.41
CA ARG A 635 3.50 10.53 -41.01
C ARG A 635 2.19 10.59 -40.26
N ILE A 636 1.83 11.81 -39.87
CA ILE A 636 0.61 12.07 -39.11
C ILE A 636 -0.20 13.12 -39.85
N LYS A 637 -1.41 12.74 -40.22
CA LYS A 637 -2.42 13.66 -40.74
C LYS A 637 -3.71 13.46 -39.94
N CYS A 638 -4.09 14.42 -39.14
CA CYS A 638 -5.26 14.30 -38.29
C CYS A 638 -6.03 15.63 -38.15
N ASN A 639 -7.24 15.48 -37.64
CA ASN A 639 -8.16 16.59 -37.39
C ASN A 639 -7.62 17.58 -36.34
N ALA A 640 -8.21 18.78 -36.36
CA ALA A 640 -8.06 19.74 -35.27
C ALA A 640 -8.35 19.12 -33.92
N LYS A 641 -7.58 19.49 -32.89
CA LYS A 641 -7.64 19.02 -31.50
C LYS A 641 -7.27 17.55 -31.29
N GLY A 642 -6.92 16.80 -32.31
CA GLY A 642 -6.25 15.53 -32.13
C GLY A 642 -4.90 15.75 -31.43
N TRP A 643 -4.49 14.81 -30.58
CA TRP A 643 -3.25 14.92 -29.85
C TRP A 643 -2.55 13.55 -29.72
N GLY A 644 -1.26 13.58 -29.46
CA GLY A 644 -0.52 12.35 -29.19
C GLY A 644 0.95 12.57 -28.95
N THR A 645 1.64 11.47 -28.64
CA THR A 645 3.09 11.40 -28.52
C THR A 645 3.64 10.23 -29.33
N LEU A 646 4.82 10.44 -29.93
CA LEU A 646 5.64 9.40 -30.57
C LEU A 646 6.92 9.25 -29.79
N ASP A 647 7.35 8.00 -29.56
CA ASP A 647 8.51 7.69 -28.73
C ASP A 647 9.16 6.38 -29.16
N ASP A 648 10.36 6.09 -28.64
CA ASP A 648 11.09 4.83 -28.76
C ASP A 648 11.12 4.28 -30.20
N PHE A 649 11.57 5.10 -31.13
CA PHE A 649 11.82 4.61 -32.49
C PHE A 649 12.90 3.53 -32.49
N SER A 650 12.72 2.51 -33.28
CA SER A 650 13.69 1.44 -33.37
C SER A 650 13.99 1.02 -34.80
N VAL A 651 15.25 0.69 -35.03
CA VAL A 651 15.75 0.11 -36.28
C VAL A 651 16.67 -1.05 -35.90
N PHE A 652 16.23 -2.27 -36.18
CA PHE A 652 17.01 -3.48 -35.84
C PHE A 652 17.30 -4.29 -37.08
N LYS A 653 18.53 -4.82 -37.22
CA LYS A 653 18.86 -5.89 -38.16
C LYS A 653 18.26 -7.20 -37.63
N ILE A 654 17.58 -7.97 -38.46
CA ILE A 654 16.81 -9.16 -38.05
C ILE A 654 17.26 -10.45 -38.72
N ASP A 655 18.29 -10.42 -39.60
CA ASP A 655 18.90 -11.59 -40.25
C ASP A 655 20.33 -11.86 -39.80
#